data_a5ca2d068485a0c396193259783b71c7
#
_entry.id   a5ca2d068485a0c396193259783b71c7
#
_cell.length_a   1.000
_cell.length_b   1.000
_cell.length_c   1.000
_cell.angle_alpha   90.00
_cell.angle_beta   90.00
_cell.angle_gamma   90.00
#
_symmetry.space_group_name_H-M   'P 1'
#
loop_
_entity.id
_entity.type
_entity.pdbx_description
1 polymer ?
#
loop_
_entity_poly.entity_id
_entity_poly.type
_entity_poly.pdbx_seq_one_letter_code
_entity_poly.pdbx_strand_id
1 'polypeptide(L)'
;MKTEEILIKGAKLHNLKNITVGIPRNKLVVITGLSGSGKSSLAFDTLYAEGQRRYVESLSSYARQFLGKLDKPKVDNIVGIAPAIAIQQKVNTSNPRSTVGTSTEVYDYLKLLFARIGKTYSPISGQEVKKHTVTDVVDAVMRYPEGTKLLLLAPVSIPKDRTVEQVLKLLLQQGYARILYKEEIIRLEEDNLPKNLDNFQLVVDRVIVRHDEDFQHRLADAVDTAFFEGKGECYIQEMDGVVQTHFSNRFELDGITFLEPNVHLFSFNNPYGACPKCDGYGDTIGLDEDLIVPNTGLSVYENAIYPWRGETMSWFRDQLVNNAYKFDFPIHKPWFELTDEQKQLVWDGNKYFTGLTDFFKELEDKSYKIQNRVLLARYRGKTRCHECHGKRLRKEANYVKIAGKSISDLVELPIEELQIFFKELKLTDYEQEVAKRLLLEINNRLQFLADVGLGYLTLNRKSNTLSGGESQRINLATSLGSSLVGSMYILDEPSIGLHPRDTERLIGVLKSLRDLGNTVIVVEHDEDIMKAADYIIDIGPEAGTHGGEVVAAGTYEELLKADTLTGKYLSGRLAIEVPKKRRTSPQYITLVGCRENNLKNIDVTFPLDMLTVVTGVSGSGKSTLVKKLLYPAIQKELDLGGEKIGQFTKIEGKYKHLQSVEFVDQNPIGKSTRSNPITYIKAYDDIRTLFANQKLAKMRNFQSKHFSFNVDGGRCEVCKGEGEVTIEMQFMADVHLTCEACGGKRFKKEVLEVMYEGKNIDDLLNTTIDDAVAFFQKHKQTKIAEKLKPLQDVGLGYVTLGQSSSTLSGGEAQRIKLASFLSKSDSKEKVLFIFDEPTTGLHFHDIRKLLDSLQALIEKGHSVIIIEHNTEMIKSADYVIDLGLEGGAKGGNLVATGTPEEIAKNKQSYTGKYLKLK
;
A
#
# COMPACT_ATOMS: atom_id res chain seq x y z
N MET A 1 30.97 18.51 -26.83
CA MET A 1 30.72 17.15 -27.35
C MET A 1 29.64 16.51 -26.46
N LYS A 2 28.49 16.14 -27.00
CA LYS A 2 27.55 15.31 -26.27
C LYS A 2 28.19 13.92 -26.18
N THR A 3 28.59 13.48 -24.96
CA THR A 3 29.05 12.11 -24.74
C THR A 3 27.90 11.16 -25.03
N GLU A 4 28.06 10.28 -25.99
CA GLU A 4 27.01 9.31 -26.39
C GLU A 4 26.82 8.19 -25.35
N GLU A 5 27.73 8.09 -24.38
CA GLU A 5 27.70 7.09 -23.32
C GLU A 5 28.05 7.67 -21.94
N ILE A 6 27.63 6.98 -20.90
CA ILE A 6 28.07 7.16 -19.52
C ILE A 6 29.22 6.19 -19.29
N LEU A 7 30.43 6.70 -19.11
CA LEU A 7 31.62 5.89 -18.93
C LEU A 7 32.01 5.81 -17.45
N ILE A 8 31.88 4.63 -16.87
CA ILE A 8 32.33 4.31 -15.50
C ILE A 8 33.74 3.74 -15.62
N LYS A 9 34.71 4.31 -14.89
CA LYS A 9 36.09 3.85 -14.84
C LYS A 9 36.50 3.45 -13.44
N GLY A 10 36.95 2.24 -13.27
CA GLY A 10 37.54 1.77 -12.03
C GLY A 10 36.61 1.63 -10.86
N ALA A 11 35.39 1.07 -11.06
CA ALA A 11 34.47 0.80 -9.95
C ALA A 11 34.99 -0.36 -9.09
N LYS A 12 35.11 -0.12 -7.77
CA LYS A 12 35.74 -1.02 -6.79
C LYS A 12 34.89 -1.20 -5.52
N LEU A 13 33.60 -0.83 -5.59
CA LEU A 13 32.74 -0.88 -4.42
C LEU A 13 32.26 -2.32 -4.19
N HIS A 14 32.19 -2.74 -2.93
CA HIS A 14 31.81 -4.10 -2.51
C HIS A 14 32.63 -5.18 -3.22
N ASN A 15 32.00 -6.03 -4.02
CA ASN A 15 32.67 -7.10 -4.76
C ASN A 15 33.12 -6.70 -6.17
N LEU A 16 32.91 -5.47 -6.63
CA LEU A 16 33.33 -5.02 -7.96
C LEU A 16 34.85 -5.00 -8.11
N LYS A 17 35.36 -5.64 -9.15
CA LYS A 17 36.79 -5.87 -9.40
C LYS A 17 37.39 -4.83 -10.36
N ASN A 18 37.38 -3.55 -9.96
CA ASN A 18 37.95 -2.45 -10.73
C ASN A 18 37.41 -2.39 -12.18
N ILE A 19 36.10 -2.53 -12.33
CA ILE A 19 35.47 -2.61 -13.63
C ILE A 19 35.39 -1.25 -14.34
N THR A 20 35.54 -1.31 -15.66
CA THR A 20 35.32 -0.20 -16.58
C THR A 20 34.25 -0.59 -17.56
N VAL A 21 33.17 0.20 -17.65
CA VAL A 21 32.01 -0.09 -18.50
C VAL A 21 31.38 1.19 -19.06
N GLY A 22 31.00 1.15 -20.34
CA GLY A 22 30.21 2.20 -21.02
C GLY A 22 28.74 1.84 -21.03
N ILE A 23 27.87 2.79 -20.67
CA ILE A 23 26.43 2.67 -20.69
C ILE A 23 25.89 3.66 -21.73
N PRO A 24 25.26 3.20 -22.85
CA PRO A 24 24.75 4.09 -23.87
C PRO A 24 23.62 4.98 -23.33
N ARG A 25 23.66 6.27 -23.69
CA ARG A 25 22.63 7.24 -23.27
C ARG A 25 21.38 7.13 -24.14
N ASN A 26 20.23 7.54 -23.56
CA ASN A 26 18.93 7.52 -24.22
C ASN A 26 18.54 6.11 -24.75
N LYS A 27 18.92 5.09 -23.98
CA LYS A 27 18.66 3.70 -24.27
C LYS A 27 18.04 3.00 -23.07
N LEU A 28 17.34 1.90 -23.33
CA LEU A 28 16.93 0.94 -22.31
C LEU A 28 18.08 -0.04 -22.11
N VAL A 29 18.72 0.04 -20.94
CA VAL A 29 19.89 -0.79 -20.59
C VAL A 29 19.51 -1.72 -19.47
N VAL A 30 19.78 -3.01 -19.63
CA VAL A 30 19.57 -4.02 -18.59
C VAL A 30 20.90 -4.43 -17.99
N ILE A 31 21.00 -4.42 -16.66
CA ILE A 31 22.13 -4.99 -15.91
C ILE A 31 21.65 -6.31 -15.32
N THR A 32 22.25 -7.42 -15.76
CA THR A 32 21.88 -8.78 -15.36
C THR A 32 23.07 -9.55 -14.80
N GLY A 33 22.87 -10.79 -14.39
CA GLY A 33 23.89 -11.69 -13.79
C GLY A 33 23.36 -12.38 -12.53
N LEU A 34 24.13 -13.28 -11.93
CA LEU A 34 23.74 -14.06 -10.75
C LEU A 34 23.37 -13.18 -9.56
N SER A 35 22.54 -13.71 -8.64
CA SER A 35 22.29 -13.07 -7.36
C SER A 35 23.62 -12.90 -6.59
N GLY A 36 23.89 -11.66 -6.08
CA GLY A 36 25.16 -11.37 -5.43
C GLY A 36 26.36 -11.15 -6.36
N SER A 37 26.18 -11.06 -7.69
CA SER A 37 27.28 -10.81 -8.63
C SER A 37 27.79 -9.37 -8.63
N GLY A 38 27.06 -8.39 -8.06
CA GLY A 38 27.47 -6.99 -7.99
C GLY A 38 26.60 -6.03 -8.83
N LYS A 39 25.46 -6.48 -9.36
CA LYS A 39 24.55 -5.66 -10.16
C LYS A 39 24.10 -4.38 -9.43
N SER A 40 23.54 -4.54 -8.23
CA SER A 40 23.08 -3.42 -7.42
C SER A 40 24.22 -2.52 -6.97
N SER A 41 25.42 -3.08 -6.72
CA SER A 41 26.63 -2.31 -6.41
C SER A 41 27.05 -1.40 -7.56
N LEU A 42 26.89 -1.86 -8.82
CA LEU A 42 27.16 -1.02 -9.99
C LEU A 42 26.06 0.01 -10.22
N ALA A 43 24.78 -0.42 -10.21
CA ALA A 43 23.66 0.42 -10.57
C ALA A 43 23.33 1.48 -9.49
N PHE A 44 23.20 1.04 -8.23
CA PHE A 44 22.75 1.91 -7.12
C PHE A 44 23.91 2.50 -6.31
N ASP A 45 24.80 1.66 -5.81
CA ASP A 45 25.84 2.10 -4.89
C ASP A 45 26.97 2.88 -5.61
N THR A 46 27.13 2.68 -6.92
CA THR A 46 28.14 3.40 -7.74
C THR A 46 27.51 4.49 -8.59
N LEU A 47 26.65 4.12 -9.54
CA LEU A 47 26.14 5.05 -10.56
C LEU A 47 25.11 6.03 -9.98
N TYR A 48 24.08 5.53 -9.29
CA TYR A 48 23.06 6.36 -8.65
C TYR A 48 23.67 7.24 -7.56
N ALA A 49 24.47 6.66 -6.68
CA ALA A 49 25.11 7.37 -5.58
C ALA A 49 25.98 8.55 -6.07
N GLU A 50 26.74 8.37 -7.16
CA GLU A 50 27.52 9.47 -7.75
C GLU A 50 26.64 10.51 -8.43
N GLY A 51 25.56 10.10 -9.10
CA GLY A 51 24.57 11.00 -9.70
C GLY A 51 23.89 11.87 -8.65
N GLN A 52 23.46 11.25 -7.55
CA GLN A 52 22.86 11.95 -6.42
C GLN A 52 23.85 12.89 -5.73
N ARG A 53 25.09 12.45 -5.50
CA ARG A 53 26.15 13.27 -4.91
C ARG A 53 26.40 14.54 -5.72
N ARG A 54 26.55 14.43 -7.05
CA ARG A 54 26.74 15.58 -7.94
C ARG A 54 25.54 16.52 -7.95
N TYR A 55 24.34 15.97 -7.91
CA TYR A 55 23.11 16.77 -7.81
C TYR A 55 23.09 17.57 -6.51
N VAL A 56 23.37 16.94 -5.36
CA VAL A 56 23.41 17.61 -4.05
C VAL A 56 24.53 18.67 -4.01
N GLU A 57 25.70 18.40 -4.60
CA GLU A 57 26.77 19.39 -4.70
C GLU A 57 26.41 20.62 -5.54
N SER A 58 25.49 20.49 -6.49
CA SER A 58 24.98 21.61 -7.29
C SER A 58 23.99 22.51 -6.54
N LEU A 59 23.45 22.07 -5.41
CA LEU A 59 22.50 22.83 -4.60
C LEU A 59 23.19 23.94 -3.80
N SER A 60 22.40 24.89 -3.29
CA SER A 60 22.91 25.99 -2.44
C SER A 60 23.60 25.45 -1.18
N SER A 61 24.54 26.26 -0.60
CA SER A 61 25.24 25.91 0.64
C SER A 61 24.27 25.67 1.80
N TYR A 62 23.15 26.37 1.84
CA TYR A 62 22.09 26.18 2.82
C TYR A 62 21.44 24.80 2.69
N ALA A 63 21.01 24.41 1.49
CA ALA A 63 20.41 23.09 1.26
C ALA A 63 21.37 21.94 1.57
N ARG A 64 22.68 22.10 1.26
CA ARG A 64 23.73 21.12 1.59
C ARG A 64 23.94 20.90 3.08
N GLN A 65 23.71 21.92 3.91
CA GLN A 65 23.80 21.81 5.38
C GLN A 65 22.76 20.82 5.94
N PHE A 66 21.58 20.76 5.34
CA PHE A 66 20.50 19.84 5.76
C PHE A 66 20.67 18.43 5.20
N LEU A 67 21.22 18.31 3.99
CA LEU A 67 21.36 17.01 3.29
C LEU A 67 22.63 16.24 3.72
N GLY A 68 23.54 16.89 4.45
CA GLY A 68 24.82 16.30 4.83
C GLY A 68 25.79 16.13 3.66
N LYS A 69 26.99 15.65 3.96
CA LYS A 69 28.01 15.33 2.95
C LYS A 69 27.86 13.88 2.52
N LEU A 70 27.50 13.65 1.27
CA LEU A 70 27.45 12.31 0.68
C LEU A 70 28.88 11.84 0.36
N ASP A 71 29.21 10.60 0.76
CA ASP A 71 30.49 10.01 0.45
C ASP A 71 30.62 9.72 -1.05
N LYS A 72 31.82 9.94 -1.59
CA LYS A 72 32.12 9.56 -2.97
C LYS A 72 32.22 8.04 -3.06
N PRO A 73 31.49 7.38 -4.00
CA PRO A 73 31.66 5.93 -4.20
C PRO A 73 33.12 5.62 -4.61
N LYS A 74 33.57 4.41 -4.27
CA LYS A 74 34.91 3.93 -4.64
C LYS A 74 35.00 3.66 -6.13
N VAL A 75 35.14 4.73 -6.92
CA VAL A 75 35.27 4.73 -8.37
C VAL A 75 36.33 5.77 -8.78
N ASP A 76 37.12 5.47 -9.79
CA ASP A 76 38.14 6.37 -10.26
C ASP A 76 37.50 7.62 -10.90
N ASN A 77 36.59 7.43 -11.87
CA ASN A 77 35.84 8.52 -12.49
C ASN A 77 34.57 8.03 -13.17
N ILE A 78 33.53 8.89 -13.22
CA ILE A 78 32.33 8.67 -14.05
C ILE A 78 32.10 9.91 -14.92
N VAL A 79 32.06 9.71 -16.23
CA VAL A 79 31.87 10.77 -17.23
C VAL A 79 30.49 10.60 -17.89
N GLY A 80 29.84 11.71 -18.24
CA GLY A 80 28.56 11.68 -18.94
C GLY A 80 27.34 11.40 -18.07
N ILE A 81 27.46 11.44 -16.74
CA ILE A 81 26.35 11.21 -15.81
C ILE A 81 25.27 12.30 -15.91
N ALA A 82 24.01 11.90 -15.90
CA ALA A 82 22.84 12.77 -15.87
C ALA A 82 22.21 12.78 -14.46
N PRO A 83 21.29 13.71 -14.16
CA PRO A 83 20.50 13.62 -12.92
C PRO A 83 19.86 12.24 -12.77
N ALA A 84 20.06 11.61 -11.63
CA ALA A 84 19.68 10.23 -11.41
C ALA A 84 18.45 10.11 -10.49
N ILE A 85 17.49 9.30 -10.90
CA ILE A 85 16.28 8.95 -10.15
C ILE A 85 16.30 7.43 -9.94
N ALA A 86 16.27 7.01 -8.67
CA ALA A 86 16.18 5.60 -8.32
C ALA A 86 14.76 5.20 -7.96
N ILE A 87 14.30 4.07 -8.49
CA ILE A 87 13.01 3.47 -8.20
C ILE A 87 13.24 2.09 -7.59
N GLN A 88 13.27 2.04 -6.26
CA GLN A 88 13.52 0.84 -5.47
C GLN A 88 12.24 0.26 -4.88
N GLN A 89 12.30 -0.99 -4.43
CA GLN A 89 11.17 -1.71 -3.83
C GLN A 89 10.85 -1.30 -2.39
N LYS A 90 11.73 -0.56 -1.72
CA LYS A 90 11.53 -0.19 -0.31
C LYS A 90 10.34 0.75 -0.16
N VAL A 91 9.33 0.29 0.53
CA VAL A 91 8.14 1.10 0.91
C VAL A 91 8.52 1.95 2.11
N ASN A 92 9.04 3.14 1.88
CA ASN A 92 9.30 4.13 2.94
C ASN A 92 8.07 4.99 3.20
N THR A 93 6.96 4.41 3.67
CA THR A 93 5.80 5.18 4.09
C THR A 93 5.59 5.05 5.59
N SER A 94 6.30 5.86 6.36
CA SER A 94 6.04 6.07 7.79
C SER A 94 4.73 6.84 8.04
N ASN A 95 4.20 7.53 7.03
CA ASN A 95 2.98 8.33 7.17
C ASN A 95 1.71 7.45 6.99
N PRO A 96 0.95 7.20 8.07
CA PRO A 96 -0.25 6.36 8.01
C PRO A 96 -1.42 7.00 7.24
N ARG A 97 -1.33 8.29 6.89
CA ARG A 97 -2.33 9.01 6.09
C ARG A 97 -2.07 8.91 4.59
N SER A 98 -0.88 8.46 4.16
CA SER A 98 -0.54 8.33 2.74
C SER A 98 -1.42 7.29 2.04
N THR A 99 -1.88 7.64 0.84
CA THR A 99 -2.71 6.79 -0.03
C THR A 99 -2.16 6.76 -1.44
N VAL A 100 -2.62 5.83 -2.26
CA VAL A 100 -2.31 5.80 -3.71
C VAL A 100 -2.61 7.15 -4.33
N GLY A 101 -3.78 7.75 -4.06
CA GLY A 101 -4.17 9.05 -4.61
C GLY A 101 -3.22 10.19 -4.23
N THR A 102 -2.73 10.22 -2.97
CA THR A 102 -1.77 11.26 -2.54
C THR A 102 -0.36 11.02 -3.05
N SER A 103 0.06 9.75 -3.15
CA SER A 103 1.39 9.40 -3.67
C SER A 103 1.53 9.64 -5.17
N THR A 104 0.41 9.61 -5.91
CA THR A 104 0.35 9.85 -7.37
C THR A 104 -0.06 11.27 -7.73
N GLU A 105 -0.29 12.12 -6.74
CA GLU A 105 -0.81 13.48 -6.89
C GLU A 105 -2.21 13.58 -7.50
N VAL A 106 -2.84 12.47 -7.91
CA VAL A 106 -4.19 12.48 -8.50
C VAL A 106 -5.20 13.09 -7.53
N TYR A 107 -5.05 12.81 -6.22
CA TYR A 107 -5.92 13.38 -5.20
C TYR A 107 -5.84 14.90 -5.12
N ASP A 108 -4.67 15.49 -5.35
CA ASP A 108 -4.48 16.93 -5.33
C ASP A 108 -5.22 17.62 -6.50
N TYR A 109 -5.18 17.01 -7.68
CA TYR A 109 -5.98 17.47 -8.82
C TYR A 109 -7.48 17.28 -8.60
N LEU A 110 -7.91 16.19 -7.96
CA LEU A 110 -9.32 15.97 -7.59
C LEU A 110 -9.83 17.04 -6.63
N LYS A 111 -9.06 17.40 -5.60
CA LYS A 111 -9.43 18.50 -4.69
C LYS A 111 -9.65 19.82 -5.43
N LEU A 112 -8.76 20.14 -6.37
CA LEU A 112 -8.89 21.34 -7.20
C LEU A 112 -10.11 21.26 -8.11
N LEU A 113 -10.39 20.10 -8.70
CA LEU A 113 -11.53 19.89 -9.57
C LEU A 113 -12.85 20.10 -8.79
N PHE A 114 -12.99 19.47 -7.63
CA PHE A 114 -14.18 19.63 -6.78
C PHE A 114 -14.34 21.05 -6.23
N ALA A 115 -13.26 21.75 -5.93
CA ALA A 115 -13.31 23.15 -5.50
C ALA A 115 -13.73 24.11 -6.62
N ARG A 116 -13.52 23.75 -7.92
CA ARG A 116 -13.78 24.61 -9.06
C ARG A 116 -15.15 24.39 -9.71
N ILE A 117 -15.54 23.11 -9.87
CA ILE A 117 -16.77 22.75 -10.60
C ILE A 117 -17.72 21.87 -9.78
N GLY A 118 -17.37 21.55 -8.53
CA GLY A 118 -18.24 20.76 -7.65
C GLY A 118 -19.48 21.53 -7.22
N LYS A 119 -20.64 20.89 -7.28
CA LYS A 119 -21.93 21.44 -6.85
C LYS A 119 -22.36 20.82 -5.52
N THR A 120 -22.79 21.66 -4.59
CA THR A 120 -23.29 21.21 -3.27
C THR A 120 -24.75 20.82 -3.36
N TYR A 121 -25.10 19.67 -2.78
CA TYR A 121 -26.48 19.20 -2.73
C TYR A 121 -26.93 19.01 -1.28
N SER A 122 -28.17 19.40 -0.99
CA SER A 122 -28.77 19.16 0.33
C SER A 122 -28.95 17.66 0.58
N PRO A 123 -28.54 17.14 1.74
CA PRO A 123 -28.78 15.74 2.12
C PRO A 123 -30.27 15.45 2.42
N ILE A 124 -31.11 16.48 2.60
CA ILE A 124 -32.54 16.35 2.91
C ILE A 124 -33.37 16.30 1.63
N SER A 125 -33.33 17.35 0.81
CA SER A 125 -34.13 17.46 -0.41
C SER A 125 -33.43 16.92 -1.65
N GLY A 126 -32.10 16.73 -1.62
CA GLY A 126 -31.33 16.37 -2.81
C GLY A 126 -31.19 17.49 -3.84
N GLN A 127 -31.68 18.69 -3.56
CA GLN A 127 -31.59 19.84 -4.45
C GLN A 127 -30.21 20.51 -4.35
N GLU A 128 -29.81 21.16 -5.46
CA GLU A 128 -28.56 21.93 -5.51
C GLU A 128 -28.66 23.18 -4.65
N VAL A 129 -27.68 23.36 -3.75
CA VAL A 129 -27.55 24.56 -2.93
C VAL A 129 -26.91 25.66 -3.75
N LYS A 130 -27.61 26.73 -3.99
CA LYS A 130 -27.16 27.90 -4.76
C LYS A 130 -27.06 29.12 -3.88
N LYS A 131 -26.00 29.88 -4.10
CA LYS A 131 -25.84 31.22 -3.58
C LYS A 131 -26.21 32.18 -4.72
N HIS A 132 -27.26 32.92 -4.56
CA HIS A 132 -27.64 33.89 -5.56
C HIS A 132 -26.76 35.13 -5.44
N THR A 133 -26.26 35.57 -6.55
CA THR A 133 -25.54 36.86 -6.70
C THR A 133 -26.51 37.98 -7.02
N VAL A 134 -26.05 39.24 -6.90
CA VAL A 134 -26.81 40.41 -7.37
C VAL A 134 -27.17 40.25 -8.86
N THR A 135 -26.24 39.74 -9.66
CA THR A 135 -26.45 39.48 -11.07
C THR A 135 -27.58 38.49 -11.32
N ASP A 136 -27.66 37.40 -10.57
CA ASP A 136 -28.74 36.40 -10.73
C ASP A 136 -30.14 37.02 -10.49
N VAL A 137 -30.24 37.93 -9.49
CA VAL A 137 -31.47 38.63 -9.21
C VAL A 137 -31.80 39.64 -10.33
N VAL A 138 -30.81 40.40 -10.82
CA VAL A 138 -30.97 41.31 -11.93
C VAL A 138 -31.42 40.56 -13.19
N ASP A 139 -30.76 39.44 -13.53
CA ASP A 139 -31.12 38.62 -14.70
C ASP A 139 -32.54 38.02 -14.56
N ALA A 140 -32.96 37.68 -13.36
CA ALA A 140 -34.32 37.21 -13.10
C ALA A 140 -35.36 38.32 -13.33
N VAL A 141 -35.07 39.56 -12.90
CA VAL A 141 -35.90 40.72 -13.16
C VAL A 141 -35.97 41.05 -14.62
N MET A 142 -34.84 40.97 -15.34
CA MET A 142 -34.76 41.25 -16.79
C MET A 142 -35.54 40.25 -17.66
N ARG A 143 -35.98 39.11 -17.13
CA ARG A 143 -36.88 38.18 -17.83
C ARG A 143 -38.35 38.59 -17.80
N TYR A 144 -38.73 39.52 -16.93
CA TYR A 144 -40.09 40.07 -16.92
C TYR A 144 -40.30 41.03 -18.08
N PRO A 145 -41.53 41.12 -18.62
CA PRO A 145 -41.84 42.06 -19.72
C PRO A 145 -41.57 43.53 -19.33
N GLU A 146 -41.14 44.31 -20.27
CA GLU A 146 -40.94 45.76 -20.05
C GLU A 146 -42.23 46.42 -19.57
N GLY A 147 -42.13 47.28 -18.56
CA GLY A 147 -43.27 47.96 -17.93
C GLY A 147 -43.87 47.21 -16.73
N THR A 148 -43.44 45.94 -16.45
CA THR A 148 -43.91 45.20 -15.25
C THR A 148 -43.48 45.94 -14.00
N LYS A 149 -44.40 46.09 -13.02
CA LYS A 149 -44.13 46.73 -11.76
C LYS A 149 -43.78 45.65 -10.70
N LEU A 150 -42.55 45.73 -10.15
CA LEU A 150 -42.03 44.78 -9.18
C LEU A 150 -41.69 45.46 -7.86
N LEU A 151 -41.87 44.70 -6.77
CA LEU A 151 -41.44 45.05 -5.40
C LEU A 151 -40.16 44.27 -5.11
N LEU A 152 -39.15 44.99 -4.65
CA LEU A 152 -37.95 44.37 -4.09
C LEU A 152 -38.05 44.38 -2.58
N LEU A 153 -38.09 43.23 -1.97
CA LEU A 153 -38.43 43.02 -0.58
C LEU A 153 -37.28 42.38 0.20
N ALA A 154 -37.13 42.81 1.47
CA ALA A 154 -36.17 42.20 2.38
C ALA A 154 -36.89 41.75 3.68
N PRO A 155 -36.68 40.53 4.16
CA PRO A 155 -37.32 40.11 5.42
C PRO A 155 -36.69 40.84 6.60
N VAL A 156 -37.53 41.27 7.55
CA VAL A 156 -37.08 41.99 8.74
C VAL A 156 -37.18 41.09 9.95
N SER A 157 -36.03 40.78 10.56
CA SER A 157 -36.01 40.04 11.82
C SER A 157 -36.05 41.00 13.02
N ILE A 158 -37.00 40.79 13.94
CA ILE A 158 -37.15 41.58 15.15
C ILE A 158 -36.24 40.99 16.22
N PRO A 159 -35.22 41.73 16.72
CA PRO A 159 -34.37 41.26 17.81
C PRO A 159 -35.17 41.06 19.09
N LYS A 160 -34.81 40.09 19.91
CA LYS A 160 -35.52 39.73 21.16
C LYS A 160 -35.57 40.87 22.21
N ASP A 161 -34.69 41.83 22.10
CA ASP A 161 -34.50 42.97 22.99
C ASP A 161 -35.20 44.27 22.48
N ARG A 162 -35.90 44.19 21.34
CA ARG A 162 -36.57 45.35 20.72
C ARG A 162 -38.04 45.08 20.42
N THR A 163 -38.83 46.12 20.51
CA THR A 163 -40.26 46.10 20.10
C THR A 163 -40.39 46.36 18.59
N VAL A 164 -41.49 45.91 17.99
CA VAL A 164 -41.81 46.19 16.56
C VAL A 164 -41.75 47.68 16.28
N GLU A 165 -42.34 48.51 17.14
CA GLU A 165 -42.37 49.95 17.00
C GLU A 165 -40.96 50.58 16.96
N GLN A 166 -40.02 50.06 17.77
CA GLN A 166 -38.64 50.51 17.80
C GLN A 166 -37.90 50.12 16.49
N VAL A 167 -38.16 48.93 15.93
CA VAL A 167 -37.57 48.50 14.66
C VAL A 167 -38.11 49.32 13.50
N LEU A 168 -39.42 49.56 13.45
CA LEU A 168 -40.04 50.39 12.40
C LEU A 168 -39.56 51.84 12.46
N LYS A 169 -39.35 52.41 13.66
CA LYS A 169 -38.80 53.74 13.85
C LYS A 169 -37.37 53.85 13.34
N LEU A 170 -36.58 52.81 13.57
CA LEU A 170 -35.21 52.73 13.03
C LEU A 170 -35.19 52.67 11.50
N LEU A 171 -36.05 51.86 10.88
CA LEU A 171 -36.19 51.76 9.44
C LEU A 171 -36.62 53.12 8.82
N LEU A 172 -37.54 53.85 9.50
CA LEU A 172 -37.89 55.19 9.08
C LEU A 172 -36.72 56.18 9.11
N GLN A 173 -35.89 56.12 10.19
CA GLN A 173 -34.68 56.93 10.31
C GLN A 173 -33.62 56.61 9.25
N GLN A 174 -33.60 55.38 8.77
CA GLN A 174 -32.77 54.92 7.68
C GLN A 174 -33.31 55.33 6.28
N GLY A 175 -34.52 55.94 6.23
CA GLY A 175 -35.12 56.41 4.98
C GLY A 175 -36.13 55.47 4.30
N TYR A 176 -36.43 54.35 4.96
CA TYR A 176 -37.43 53.40 4.45
C TYR A 176 -38.84 53.78 4.87
N ALA A 177 -39.72 53.98 3.93
CA ALA A 177 -41.08 54.50 4.24
C ALA A 177 -42.20 53.46 4.03
N ARG A 178 -41.88 52.20 3.70
CA ARG A 178 -42.90 51.21 3.37
C ARG A 178 -42.47 49.78 3.81
N ILE A 179 -43.48 49.03 4.26
CA ILE A 179 -43.35 47.58 4.55
C ILE A 179 -44.50 46.85 3.86
N LEU A 180 -44.25 45.56 3.53
CA LEU A 180 -45.28 44.62 3.09
C LEU A 180 -45.71 43.74 4.28
N TYR A 181 -47.01 43.77 4.61
CA TYR A 181 -47.58 42.93 5.65
C TYR A 181 -48.91 42.35 5.17
N LYS A 182 -49.01 40.98 5.20
CA LYS A 182 -50.22 40.27 4.74
C LYS A 182 -50.72 40.75 3.37
N GLU A 183 -49.81 40.82 2.41
CA GLU A 183 -50.09 41.26 1.02
C GLU A 183 -50.43 42.75 0.82
N GLU A 184 -50.48 43.55 1.88
CA GLU A 184 -50.75 44.98 1.80
C GLU A 184 -49.47 45.81 2.03
N ILE A 185 -49.28 46.83 1.22
CA ILE A 185 -48.17 47.78 1.37
C ILE A 185 -48.60 48.85 2.36
N ILE A 186 -48.02 48.84 3.56
CA ILE A 186 -48.25 49.82 4.62
C ILE A 186 -47.20 50.90 4.57
N ARG A 187 -47.62 52.15 4.47
CA ARG A 187 -46.74 53.31 4.57
C ARG A 187 -46.46 53.60 6.03
N LEU A 188 -45.18 53.75 6.38
CA LEU A 188 -44.77 54.12 7.71
C LEU A 188 -44.81 55.63 7.93
N GLU A 189 -45.50 56.09 8.96
CA GLU A 189 -45.58 57.47 9.41
C GLU A 189 -45.19 57.57 10.89
N GLU A 190 -44.34 58.56 11.24
CA GLU A 190 -43.79 58.68 12.60
C GLU A 190 -44.86 58.65 13.68
N ASP A 191 -46.02 59.26 13.43
CA ASP A 191 -47.13 59.40 14.42
C ASP A 191 -48.08 58.20 14.43
N ASN A 192 -47.93 57.20 13.48
CA ASN A 192 -48.90 56.12 13.38
C ASN A 192 -48.18 54.78 12.97
N LEU A 193 -47.28 54.34 13.86
CA LEU A 193 -46.56 53.05 13.61
C LEU A 193 -47.41 51.88 14.09
N PRO A 194 -47.56 50.81 13.31
CA PRO A 194 -48.20 49.55 13.71
C PRO A 194 -47.49 48.90 14.91
N LYS A 195 -48.24 48.44 15.93
CA LYS A 195 -47.65 47.90 17.18
C LYS A 195 -47.54 46.36 17.21
N ASN A 196 -48.37 45.66 16.43
CA ASN A 196 -48.45 44.20 16.44
C ASN A 196 -48.35 43.70 15.00
N LEU A 197 -47.11 43.50 14.52
CA LEU A 197 -46.81 42.89 13.22
C LEU A 197 -46.01 41.61 13.45
N ASP A 198 -46.48 40.53 12.89
CA ASP A 198 -45.72 39.27 12.83
C ASP A 198 -45.22 39.06 11.38
N ASN A 199 -43.93 38.84 11.19
CA ASN A 199 -43.34 38.51 9.89
C ASN A 199 -43.66 39.49 8.75
N PHE A 200 -43.20 40.73 8.84
CA PHE A 200 -43.31 41.72 7.77
C PHE A 200 -41.99 41.80 6.94
N GLN A 201 -42.12 42.29 5.72
CA GLN A 201 -40.97 42.50 4.81
C GLN A 201 -40.82 44.02 4.55
N LEU A 202 -39.57 44.46 4.52
CA LEU A 202 -39.22 45.80 4.10
C LEU A 202 -39.36 45.93 2.58
N VAL A 203 -40.05 46.97 2.10
CA VAL A 203 -40.05 47.34 0.68
C VAL A 203 -38.84 48.23 0.41
N VAL A 204 -37.78 47.62 -0.10
CA VAL A 204 -36.49 48.30 -0.38
C VAL A 204 -36.61 49.21 -1.57
N ASP A 205 -37.16 48.71 -2.68
CA ASP A 205 -37.45 49.54 -3.86
C ASP A 205 -38.70 49.03 -4.60
N ARG A 206 -39.28 49.94 -5.42
CA ARG A 206 -40.37 49.65 -6.35
C ARG A 206 -39.90 50.00 -7.75
N VAL A 207 -39.67 48.98 -8.55
CA VAL A 207 -39.08 49.11 -9.85
C VAL A 207 -40.09 48.85 -10.98
N ILE A 208 -39.97 49.58 -12.06
CA ILE A 208 -40.66 49.28 -13.34
C ILE A 208 -39.60 48.74 -14.28
N VAL A 209 -39.79 47.52 -14.72
CA VAL A 209 -38.82 46.83 -15.58
C VAL A 209 -38.56 47.64 -16.85
N ARG A 210 -37.27 47.88 -17.09
CA ARG A 210 -36.73 48.46 -18.33
C ARG A 210 -35.56 47.66 -18.78
N HIS A 211 -35.31 47.60 -20.09
CA HIS A 211 -34.20 46.78 -20.61
C HIS A 211 -33.00 47.65 -21.04
N ASP A 212 -32.73 48.72 -20.26
CA ASP A 212 -31.58 49.62 -20.45
C ASP A 212 -30.50 49.42 -19.36
N GLU A 213 -29.27 49.87 -19.68
CA GLU A 213 -28.10 49.70 -18.76
C GLU A 213 -28.25 50.50 -17.46
N ASP A 214 -28.86 51.72 -17.51
CA ASP A 214 -29.07 52.58 -16.35
C ASP A 214 -30.00 51.90 -15.34
N PHE A 215 -31.05 51.23 -15.83
CA PHE A 215 -31.96 50.45 -14.99
C PHE A 215 -31.25 49.25 -14.35
N GLN A 216 -30.41 48.56 -15.09
CA GLN A 216 -29.64 47.41 -14.56
C GLN A 216 -28.70 47.83 -13.40
N HIS A 217 -27.99 48.95 -13.56
CA HIS A 217 -27.11 49.47 -12.52
C HIS A 217 -27.90 49.87 -11.28
N ARG A 218 -29.00 50.63 -11.46
CA ARG A 218 -29.88 51.01 -10.32
C ARG A 218 -30.48 49.79 -9.64
N LEU A 219 -30.91 48.81 -10.38
CA LEU A 219 -31.47 47.56 -9.85
C LEU A 219 -30.41 46.79 -9.06
N ALA A 220 -29.17 46.73 -9.55
CA ALA A 220 -28.07 46.05 -8.83
C ALA A 220 -27.80 46.67 -7.45
N ASP A 221 -27.80 48.03 -7.37
CA ASP A 221 -27.66 48.77 -6.11
C ASP A 221 -28.82 48.46 -5.13
N ALA A 222 -30.04 48.42 -5.66
CA ALA A 222 -31.25 48.14 -4.88
C ALA A 222 -31.25 46.68 -4.38
N VAL A 223 -30.77 45.70 -5.19
CA VAL A 223 -30.65 44.30 -4.83
C VAL A 223 -29.58 44.12 -3.77
N ASP A 224 -28.44 44.79 -3.88
CA ASP A 224 -27.38 44.74 -2.88
C ASP A 224 -27.88 45.27 -1.53
N THR A 225 -28.63 46.38 -1.56
CA THR A 225 -29.33 46.93 -0.38
C THR A 225 -30.34 45.95 0.19
N ALA A 226 -31.10 45.24 -0.64
CA ALA A 226 -32.09 44.26 -0.20
C ALA A 226 -31.43 43.06 0.49
N PHE A 227 -30.32 42.56 -0.04
CA PHE A 227 -29.54 41.51 0.60
C PHE A 227 -28.92 41.97 1.93
N PHE A 228 -28.45 43.20 2.00
CA PHE A 228 -27.88 43.76 3.23
C PHE A 228 -28.96 43.87 4.34
N GLU A 229 -30.10 44.48 4.08
CA GLU A 229 -31.17 44.64 5.03
C GLU A 229 -31.87 43.34 5.40
N GLY A 230 -32.04 42.42 4.42
CA GLY A 230 -32.59 41.08 4.61
C GLY A 230 -31.61 40.07 5.19
N LYS A 231 -30.39 40.51 5.59
CA LYS A 231 -29.33 39.61 6.12
C LYS A 231 -29.04 38.45 5.20
N GLY A 232 -29.00 38.72 3.91
CA GLY A 232 -28.69 37.74 2.87
C GLY A 232 -29.93 37.19 2.16
N GLU A 233 -31.11 37.59 2.47
CA GLU A 233 -32.33 37.17 1.78
C GLU A 233 -32.99 38.34 1.05
N CYS A 234 -33.52 38.10 -0.14
CA CYS A 234 -34.21 39.04 -0.98
C CYS A 234 -35.40 38.37 -1.66
N TYR A 235 -36.50 39.09 -1.81
CA TYR A 235 -37.68 38.59 -2.49
C TYR A 235 -38.10 39.58 -3.60
N ILE A 236 -38.55 39.04 -4.73
CA ILE A 236 -39.17 39.82 -5.79
C ILE A 236 -40.62 39.38 -5.88
N GLN A 237 -41.53 40.41 -5.96
CA GLN A 237 -42.97 40.18 -6.10
C GLN A 237 -43.54 41.16 -7.11
N GLU A 238 -44.43 40.73 -8.01
CA GLU A 238 -45.22 41.63 -8.83
C GLU A 238 -46.15 42.46 -7.92
N MET A 239 -46.32 43.74 -8.23
CA MET A 239 -47.06 44.68 -7.43
C MET A 239 -48.55 44.31 -7.25
N ASP A 240 -49.10 43.62 -8.26
CA ASP A 240 -50.47 43.14 -8.29
C ASP A 240 -50.56 41.61 -8.11
N GLY A 241 -49.42 40.94 -7.79
CA GLY A 241 -49.27 39.49 -7.63
C GLY A 241 -49.00 39.05 -6.18
N VAL A 242 -49.30 37.80 -5.88
CA VAL A 242 -49.11 37.18 -4.54
C VAL A 242 -47.84 36.32 -4.51
N VAL A 243 -47.34 35.91 -5.68
CA VAL A 243 -46.22 35.01 -5.79
C VAL A 243 -44.91 35.76 -5.57
N GLN A 244 -44.13 35.31 -4.62
CA GLN A 244 -42.82 35.82 -4.29
C GLN A 244 -41.74 34.87 -4.82
N THR A 245 -40.75 35.42 -5.55
CA THR A 245 -39.54 34.69 -5.91
C THR A 245 -38.46 34.97 -4.87
N HIS A 246 -38.01 33.94 -4.18
CA HIS A 246 -37.00 34.04 -3.13
C HIS A 246 -35.59 33.92 -3.69
N PHE A 247 -34.70 34.79 -3.25
CA PHE A 247 -33.25 34.76 -3.51
C PHE A 247 -32.49 34.81 -2.17
N SER A 248 -31.43 34.07 -2.05
CA SER A 248 -30.54 34.09 -0.88
C SER A 248 -29.07 34.13 -1.34
N ASN A 249 -28.32 35.07 -0.77
CA ASN A 249 -26.85 35.09 -0.93
C ASN A 249 -26.15 34.26 0.16
N ARG A 250 -26.92 33.58 1.01
CA ARG A 250 -26.41 32.61 1.98
C ARG A 250 -26.32 31.24 1.32
N PHE A 251 -25.31 30.49 1.70
CA PHE A 251 -25.15 29.12 1.23
C PHE A 251 -25.94 28.17 2.18
N GLU A 252 -27.27 28.29 2.12
CA GLU A 252 -28.21 27.59 3.00
C GLU A 252 -29.36 26.98 2.20
N LEU A 253 -29.79 25.78 2.61
CA LEU A 253 -30.98 25.11 2.07
C LEU A 253 -31.50 24.12 3.13
N ASP A 254 -32.86 23.94 3.21
CA ASP A 254 -33.50 23.01 4.15
C ASP A 254 -33.13 23.26 5.62
N GLY A 255 -32.81 24.50 5.99
CA GLY A 255 -32.41 24.87 7.36
C GLY A 255 -30.97 24.49 7.74
N ILE A 256 -30.16 24.07 6.74
CA ILE A 256 -28.76 23.74 6.93
C ILE A 256 -27.88 24.81 6.25
N THR A 257 -26.92 25.35 6.99
CA THR A 257 -25.85 26.19 6.44
C THR A 257 -24.72 25.30 5.94
N PHE A 258 -24.37 25.39 4.66
CA PHE A 258 -23.34 24.60 4.01
C PHE A 258 -22.00 25.31 4.00
N LEU A 259 -20.93 24.52 3.91
CA LEU A 259 -19.59 25.05 3.69
C LEU A 259 -19.35 25.25 2.19
N GLU A 260 -18.82 26.42 1.81
CA GLU A 260 -18.46 26.70 0.43
C GLU A 260 -17.32 25.77 -0.02
N PRO A 261 -17.44 25.15 -1.22
CA PRO A 261 -16.41 24.27 -1.76
C PRO A 261 -15.08 25.01 -1.93
N ASN A 262 -14.04 24.53 -1.23
CA ASN A 262 -12.67 24.99 -1.38
C ASN A 262 -11.71 23.84 -1.24
N VAL A 263 -10.45 24.02 -1.63
CA VAL A 263 -9.44 22.96 -1.64
C VAL A 263 -9.20 22.34 -0.26
N HIS A 264 -9.35 23.14 0.81
CA HIS A 264 -9.14 22.66 2.19
C HIS A 264 -10.27 21.76 2.69
N LEU A 265 -11.50 21.98 2.20
CA LEU A 265 -12.65 21.13 2.53
C LEU A 265 -12.46 19.68 2.06
N PHE A 266 -11.74 19.48 0.97
CA PHE A 266 -11.45 18.15 0.40
C PHE A 266 -10.11 17.57 0.85
N SER A 267 -9.43 18.19 1.82
CA SER A 267 -8.14 17.71 2.32
C SER A 267 -8.29 17.02 3.66
N PHE A 268 -8.11 15.70 3.70
CA PHE A 268 -8.11 14.94 4.96
C PHE A 268 -6.84 15.16 5.80
N ASN A 269 -5.82 15.84 5.26
CA ASN A 269 -4.61 16.26 6.00
C ASN A 269 -4.78 17.66 6.64
N ASN A 270 -5.89 18.34 6.38
CA ASN A 270 -6.22 19.65 6.93
C ASN A 270 -7.38 19.50 7.92
N PRO A 271 -7.31 20.06 9.15
CA PRO A 271 -8.41 19.99 10.13
C PRO A 271 -9.76 20.50 9.60
N TYR A 272 -9.74 21.42 8.64
CA TYR A 272 -10.98 21.96 8.03
C TYR A 272 -11.73 20.92 7.20
N GLY A 273 -11.03 19.98 6.53
CA GLY A 273 -11.64 18.95 5.68
C GLY A 273 -11.63 17.55 6.30
N ALA A 274 -10.80 17.31 7.29
CA ALA A 274 -10.69 16.02 7.96
C ALA A 274 -11.96 15.66 8.74
N CYS A 275 -12.29 14.39 8.82
CA CYS A 275 -13.31 13.88 9.71
C CYS A 275 -12.95 14.22 11.17
N PRO A 276 -13.80 14.91 11.94
CA PRO A 276 -13.46 15.36 13.29
C PRO A 276 -13.25 14.21 14.29
N LYS A 277 -13.75 13.00 13.98
CA LYS A 277 -13.64 11.84 14.86
C LYS A 277 -12.30 11.09 14.69
N CYS A 278 -11.80 10.98 13.47
CA CYS A 278 -10.58 10.22 13.16
C CYS A 278 -9.43 11.09 12.65
N ASP A 279 -9.56 12.41 12.64
CA ASP A 279 -8.55 13.38 12.18
C ASP A 279 -7.96 13.02 10.80
N GLY A 280 -8.79 12.49 9.90
CA GLY A 280 -8.37 12.11 8.56
C GLY A 280 -7.64 10.77 8.44
N TYR A 281 -7.51 10.00 9.51
CA TYR A 281 -6.89 8.65 9.46
C TYR A 281 -7.81 7.60 8.83
N GLY A 282 -9.13 7.80 8.91
CA GLY A 282 -10.14 6.83 8.46
C GLY A 282 -10.39 5.70 9.45
N ASP A 283 -9.50 5.50 10.42
CA ASP A 283 -9.61 4.50 11.48
C ASP A 283 -9.57 5.18 12.84
N THR A 284 -10.17 4.53 13.84
CA THR A 284 -10.13 4.90 15.25
C THR A 284 -9.68 3.71 16.08
N ILE A 285 -9.16 3.95 17.28
CA ILE A 285 -8.92 2.87 18.22
C ILE A 285 -10.25 2.60 18.93
N GLY A 286 -10.78 1.41 18.74
CA GLY A 286 -12.06 0.99 19.30
C GLY A 286 -12.13 -0.53 19.48
N LEU A 287 -13.29 -1.04 19.84
CA LEU A 287 -13.55 -2.47 19.86
C LEU A 287 -13.52 -2.99 18.42
N ASP A 288 -12.67 -3.97 18.18
CA ASP A 288 -12.45 -4.54 16.86
C ASP A 288 -13.31 -5.79 16.68
N GLU A 289 -14.31 -5.72 15.81
CA GLU A 289 -15.21 -6.83 15.54
C GLU A 289 -14.44 -8.07 15.05
N ASP A 290 -13.37 -7.87 14.30
CA ASP A 290 -12.53 -8.95 13.80
C ASP A 290 -11.77 -9.68 14.91
N LEU A 291 -11.44 -8.99 15.99
CA LEU A 291 -10.86 -9.59 17.19
C LEU A 291 -11.92 -10.23 18.08
N ILE A 292 -13.13 -9.68 18.08
CA ILE A 292 -14.27 -10.20 18.85
C ILE A 292 -14.84 -11.46 18.21
N VAL A 293 -15.00 -11.46 16.86
CA VAL A 293 -15.49 -12.60 16.08
C VAL A 293 -14.45 -12.98 15.01
N PRO A 294 -13.30 -13.53 15.40
CA PRO A 294 -12.21 -13.81 14.47
C PRO A 294 -12.53 -14.92 13.46
N ASN A 295 -13.52 -15.75 13.74
CA ASN A 295 -14.01 -16.77 12.83
C ASN A 295 -15.50 -16.59 12.57
N THR A 296 -15.81 -15.90 11.47
CA THR A 296 -17.19 -15.65 11.04
C THR A 296 -17.92 -16.89 10.55
N GLY A 297 -17.20 -17.99 10.27
CA GLY A 297 -17.80 -19.29 9.90
C GLY A 297 -18.43 -20.06 11.06
N LEU A 298 -18.18 -19.63 12.30
CA LEU A 298 -18.82 -20.21 13.48
C LEU A 298 -20.15 -19.50 13.77
N SER A 299 -21.09 -20.25 14.33
CA SER A 299 -22.30 -19.70 14.90
C SER A 299 -22.09 -19.23 16.35
N VAL A 300 -23.05 -18.49 16.90
CA VAL A 300 -23.03 -18.09 18.30
C VAL A 300 -22.97 -19.32 19.21
N TYR A 301 -23.71 -20.36 18.84
CA TYR A 301 -23.69 -21.65 19.56
C TYR A 301 -22.32 -22.31 19.59
N GLU A 302 -21.58 -22.21 18.48
CA GLU A 302 -20.21 -22.75 18.34
C GLU A 302 -19.12 -21.83 18.86
N ASN A 303 -19.46 -20.85 19.68
CA ASN A 303 -18.53 -19.88 20.25
C ASN A 303 -17.88 -18.93 19.21
N ALA A 304 -18.63 -18.39 18.29
CA ALA A 304 -18.15 -17.35 17.38
C ALA A 304 -17.57 -16.13 18.12
N ILE A 305 -18.21 -15.76 19.24
CA ILE A 305 -17.89 -14.58 20.04
C ILE A 305 -16.78 -14.91 21.06
N TYR A 306 -15.53 -14.55 20.77
CA TYR A 306 -14.36 -14.90 21.56
C TYR A 306 -14.35 -14.31 22.97
N PRO A 307 -14.78 -13.06 23.23
CA PRO A 307 -14.86 -12.53 24.59
C PRO A 307 -15.76 -13.33 25.53
N TRP A 308 -16.73 -14.04 24.99
CA TRP A 308 -17.66 -14.88 25.76
C TRP A 308 -17.20 -16.32 25.96
N ARG A 309 -15.96 -16.64 25.59
CA ARG A 309 -15.36 -17.95 25.81
C ARG A 309 -14.80 -18.07 27.23
N GLY A 310 -14.66 -19.28 27.71
CA GLY A 310 -14.13 -19.62 29.03
C GLY A 310 -15.21 -19.67 30.11
N GLU A 311 -14.92 -20.35 31.22
CA GLU A 311 -15.89 -20.70 32.25
C GLU A 311 -16.61 -19.47 32.86
N THR A 312 -15.91 -18.36 33.03
CA THR A 312 -16.47 -17.17 33.68
C THR A 312 -17.32 -16.30 32.73
N MET A 313 -16.98 -16.29 31.42
CA MET A 313 -17.62 -15.40 30.45
C MET A 313 -18.68 -16.12 29.57
N SER A 314 -18.71 -17.44 29.57
CA SER A 314 -19.72 -18.23 28.82
C SER A 314 -21.15 -17.95 29.24
N TRP A 315 -21.34 -17.45 30.46
CA TRP A 315 -22.66 -17.03 30.96
C TRP A 315 -23.36 -16.00 30.04
N PHE A 316 -22.63 -15.04 29.45
CA PHE A 316 -23.18 -14.07 28.50
C PHE A 316 -23.71 -14.74 27.21
N ARG A 317 -22.94 -15.69 26.66
CA ARG A 317 -23.35 -16.51 25.53
C ARG A 317 -24.58 -17.34 25.88
N ASP A 318 -24.58 -17.98 27.05
CA ASP A 318 -25.63 -18.89 27.47
C ASP A 318 -26.95 -18.15 27.71
N GLN A 319 -26.92 -16.86 28.13
CA GLN A 319 -28.11 -16.02 28.16
C GLN A 319 -28.74 -15.87 26.77
N LEU A 320 -27.92 -15.56 25.74
CA LEU A 320 -28.41 -15.41 24.37
C LEU A 320 -28.95 -16.75 23.85
N VAL A 321 -28.18 -17.83 23.97
CA VAL A 321 -28.52 -19.17 23.47
C VAL A 321 -29.82 -19.67 24.10
N ASN A 322 -29.96 -19.59 25.42
CA ASN A 322 -31.13 -20.11 26.15
C ASN A 322 -32.40 -19.29 25.93
N ASN A 323 -32.28 -18.02 25.54
CA ASN A 323 -33.43 -17.14 25.32
C ASN A 323 -33.74 -16.86 23.83
N ALA A 324 -32.92 -17.33 22.91
CA ALA A 324 -32.98 -17.04 21.47
C ALA A 324 -34.38 -17.29 20.86
N TYR A 325 -35.07 -18.35 21.31
CA TYR A 325 -36.43 -18.70 20.86
C TYR A 325 -37.48 -17.61 21.17
N LYS A 326 -37.23 -16.71 22.14
CA LYS A 326 -38.17 -15.65 22.52
C LYS A 326 -38.17 -14.47 21.54
N PHE A 327 -37.16 -14.37 20.69
CA PHE A 327 -37.00 -13.28 19.71
C PHE A 327 -36.48 -13.79 18.36
N ASP A 328 -36.66 -15.09 18.09
CA ASP A 328 -36.39 -15.77 16.81
C ASP A 328 -34.97 -15.57 16.28
N PHE A 329 -33.96 -15.67 17.16
CA PHE A 329 -32.55 -15.51 16.77
C PHE A 329 -31.95 -16.86 16.35
N PRO A 330 -31.31 -16.95 15.15
CA PRO A 330 -30.77 -18.19 14.59
C PRO A 330 -29.40 -18.55 15.16
N ILE A 331 -29.33 -19.15 16.34
CA ILE A 331 -28.10 -19.45 17.10
C ILE A 331 -27.12 -20.38 16.39
N HIS A 332 -27.59 -21.23 15.47
CA HIS A 332 -26.76 -22.17 14.70
C HIS A 332 -26.32 -21.62 13.34
N LYS A 333 -26.77 -20.41 12.98
CA LYS A 333 -26.40 -19.79 11.72
C LYS A 333 -25.00 -19.21 11.81
N PRO A 334 -24.10 -19.47 10.84
CA PRO A 334 -22.77 -18.86 10.84
C PRO A 334 -22.84 -17.33 10.91
N TRP A 335 -21.88 -16.70 11.63
CA TRP A 335 -21.89 -15.25 11.84
C TRP A 335 -21.94 -14.44 10.53
N PHE A 336 -21.25 -14.90 9.48
CA PHE A 336 -21.25 -14.19 8.20
C PHE A 336 -22.62 -14.24 7.47
N GLU A 337 -23.49 -15.20 7.79
CA GLU A 337 -24.83 -15.32 7.21
C GLU A 337 -25.91 -14.56 8.01
N LEU A 338 -25.58 -14.05 9.20
CA LEU A 338 -26.49 -13.21 9.97
C LEU A 338 -26.72 -11.89 9.23
N THR A 339 -27.97 -11.40 9.28
CA THR A 339 -28.30 -10.06 8.78
C THR A 339 -27.66 -8.97 9.65
N ASP A 340 -27.54 -7.77 9.11
CA ASP A 340 -26.98 -6.65 9.87
C ASP A 340 -27.80 -6.34 11.12
N GLU A 341 -29.15 -6.48 11.03
CA GLU A 341 -30.03 -6.32 12.20
C GLU A 341 -29.75 -7.41 13.25
N GLN A 342 -29.52 -8.67 12.82
CA GLN A 342 -29.21 -9.76 13.76
C GLN A 342 -27.84 -9.55 14.44
N LYS A 343 -26.85 -9.09 13.68
CA LYS A 343 -25.55 -8.72 14.26
C LYS A 343 -25.67 -7.54 15.22
N GLN A 344 -26.39 -6.50 14.83
CA GLN A 344 -26.63 -5.34 15.67
C GLN A 344 -27.35 -5.72 16.98
N LEU A 345 -28.29 -6.66 16.91
CA LEU A 345 -28.97 -7.19 18.10
C LEU A 345 -27.98 -7.86 19.08
N VAL A 346 -26.97 -8.56 18.58
CA VAL A 346 -25.91 -9.14 19.44
C VAL A 346 -25.06 -8.05 20.10
N TRP A 347 -24.85 -6.94 19.39
CA TRP A 347 -24.13 -5.79 19.95
C TRP A 347 -24.94 -5.06 21.01
N ASP A 348 -26.20 -4.76 20.72
CA ASP A 348 -27.05 -3.94 21.59
C ASP A 348 -27.66 -4.72 22.75
N GLY A 349 -27.87 -6.04 22.54
CA GLY A 349 -28.61 -6.86 23.50
C GLY A 349 -30.11 -6.57 23.53
N ASN A 350 -30.82 -7.18 24.46
CA ASN A 350 -32.23 -6.94 24.72
C ASN A 350 -32.59 -7.31 26.17
N LYS A 351 -33.88 -7.22 26.55
CA LYS A 351 -34.35 -7.59 27.90
C LYS A 351 -34.05 -9.03 28.34
N TYR A 352 -33.58 -9.91 27.45
CA TYR A 352 -33.35 -11.33 27.72
C TYR A 352 -31.87 -11.70 27.78
N PHE A 353 -30.96 -10.87 27.23
CA PHE A 353 -29.54 -11.10 27.27
C PHE A 353 -28.77 -9.79 27.20
N THR A 354 -27.58 -9.76 27.81
CA THR A 354 -26.64 -8.63 27.77
C THR A 354 -25.87 -8.63 26.45
N GLY A 355 -25.95 -7.54 25.69
CA GLY A 355 -25.21 -7.37 24.45
C GLY A 355 -23.71 -7.13 24.64
N LEU A 356 -22.96 -7.18 23.54
CA LEU A 356 -21.53 -6.91 23.54
C LEU A 356 -21.18 -5.49 24.03
N THR A 357 -21.99 -4.50 23.68
CA THR A 357 -21.79 -3.10 24.10
C THR A 357 -21.82 -2.97 25.63
N ASP A 358 -22.82 -3.52 26.27
CA ASP A 358 -22.93 -3.48 27.73
C ASP A 358 -21.89 -4.37 28.42
N PHE A 359 -21.55 -5.52 27.83
CA PHE A 359 -20.48 -6.39 28.29
C PHE A 359 -19.13 -5.64 28.35
N PHE A 360 -18.75 -4.96 27.25
CA PHE A 360 -17.50 -4.20 27.22
C PHE A 360 -17.53 -2.98 28.14
N LYS A 361 -18.68 -2.31 28.26
CA LYS A 361 -18.88 -1.20 29.19
C LYS A 361 -18.68 -1.68 30.64
N GLU A 362 -19.23 -2.81 31.00
CA GLU A 362 -19.01 -3.41 32.35
C GLU A 362 -17.53 -3.69 32.63
N LEU A 363 -16.77 -4.14 31.60
CA LEU A 363 -15.32 -4.34 31.73
C LEU A 363 -14.56 -3.01 31.85
N GLU A 364 -15.02 -1.95 31.17
CA GLU A 364 -14.46 -0.60 31.26
C GLU A 364 -14.70 0.01 32.67
N ASP A 365 -15.90 -0.09 33.19
CA ASP A 365 -16.26 0.38 34.53
C ASP A 365 -15.43 -0.34 35.62
N LYS A 366 -15.09 -1.62 35.38
CA LYS A 366 -14.26 -2.43 36.28
C LYS A 366 -12.79 -2.49 35.84
N SER A 367 -12.29 -1.51 35.07
CA SER A 367 -10.93 -1.46 34.54
C SER A 367 -9.83 -1.31 35.59
N TYR A 368 -10.18 -1.03 36.87
CA TYR A 368 -9.26 -1.08 38.00
C TYR A 368 -8.70 -2.49 38.23
N LYS A 369 -9.38 -3.55 37.77
CA LYS A 369 -8.88 -4.93 37.78
C LYS A 369 -7.94 -5.15 36.59
N ILE A 370 -6.72 -5.62 36.84
CA ILE A 370 -5.70 -5.88 35.81
C ILE A 370 -6.23 -6.82 34.73
N GLN A 371 -6.96 -7.86 35.12
CA GLN A 371 -7.54 -8.86 34.21
C GLN A 371 -8.49 -8.22 33.17
N ASN A 372 -9.35 -7.29 33.62
CA ASN A 372 -10.28 -6.60 32.70
C ASN A 372 -9.56 -5.66 31.74
N ARG A 373 -8.48 -4.96 32.19
CA ARG A 373 -7.64 -4.15 31.30
C ARG A 373 -6.95 -4.99 30.22
N VAL A 374 -6.43 -6.16 30.59
CA VAL A 374 -5.81 -7.07 29.64
C VAL A 374 -6.83 -7.61 28.65
N LEU A 375 -8.04 -7.94 29.14
CA LEU A 375 -9.12 -8.42 28.28
C LEU A 375 -9.58 -7.35 27.30
N LEU A 376 -9.81 -6.12 27.76
CA LEU A 376 -10.16 -4.95 26.90
C LEU A 376 -9.06 -4.67 25.87
N ALA A 377 -7.79 -4.67 26.28
CA ALA A 377 -6.67 -4.43 25.36
C ALA A 377 -6.57 -5.49 24.25
N ARG A 378 -6.99 -6.72 24.52
CA ARG A 378 -6.99 -7.82 23.53
C ARG A 378 -8.00 -7.60 22.40
N TYR A 379 -9.14 -6.93 22.67
CA TYR A 379 -10.22 -6.71 21.71
C TYR A 379 -10.29 -5.28 21.20
N ARG A 380 -9.34 -4.41 21.58
CA ARG A 380 -9.17 -3.08 21.01
C ARG A 380 -8.15 -3.12 19.88
N GLY A 381 -8.58 -2.60 18.73
CA GLY A 381 -7.78 -2.53 17.51
C GLY A 381 -8.04 -1.26 16.73
N LYS A 382 -7.46 -1.20 15.54
CA LYS A 382 -7.77 -0.15 14.57
C LYS A 382 -9.05 -0.54 13.83
N THR A 383 -10.14 0.16 14.14
CA THR A 383 -11.44 -0.05 13.52
C THR A 383 -11.76 1.06 12.53
N ARG A 384 -12.56 0.78 11.53
CA ARG A 384 -13.08 1.82 10.65
C ARG A 384 -13.81 2.88 11.47
N CYS A 385 -13.52 4.15 11.20
CA CYS A 385 -14.21 5.24 11.85
C CYS A 385 -15.72 5.17 11.56
N HIS A 386 -16.55 5.11 12.59
CA HIS A 386 -17.99 4.98 12.46
C HIS A 386 -18.68 6.24 11.88
N GLU A 387 -18.03 7.41 11.94
CA GLU A 387 -18.57 8.66 11.41
C GLU A 387 -18.31 8.81 9.91
N CYS A 388 -17.06 8.61 9.47
CA CYS A 388 -16.72 8.77 8.06
C CYS A 388 -16.67 7.44 7.30
N HIS A 389 -16.88 6.30 7.95
CA HIS A 389 -16.81 4.95 7.36
C HIS A 389 -15.55 4.70 6.51
N GLY A 390 -14.40 5.22 6.99
CA GLY A 390 -13.12 5.11 6.29
C GLY A 390 -12.89 6.14 5.17
N LYS A 391 -13.86 7.00 4.88
CA LYS A 391 -13.78 8.06 3.84
C LYS A 391 -12.86 9.23 4.22
N ARG A 392 -12.43 9.33 5.48
CA ARG A 392 -11.47 10.29 6.06
C ARG A 392 -11.89 11.75 6.08
N LEU A 393 -12.80 12.18 5.20
CA LEU A 393 -13.33 13.53 5.12
C LEU A 393 -14.53 13.70 6.03
N ARG A 394 -14.79 14.93 6.40
CA ARG A 394 -16.02 15.32 7.08
C ARG A 394 -17.24 15.13 6.15
N LYS A 395 -18.42 14.95 6.72
CA LYS A 395 -19.64 14.66 5.94
C LYS A 395 -20.00 15.77 4.94
N GLU A 396 -19.71 17.03 5.29
CA GLU A 396 -20.01 18.20 4.48
C GLU A 396 -19.25 18.17 3.13
N ALA A 397 -18.03 17.62 3.10
CA ALA A 397 -17.28 17.44 1.86
C ALA A 397 -17.97 16.48 0.87
N ASN A 398 -18.76 15.52 1.37
CA ASN A 398 -19.50 14.56 0.55
C ASN A 398 -20.82 15.11 0.00
N TYR A 399 -21.27 16.27 0.45
CA TYR A 399 -22.43 16.95 -0.14
C TYR A 399 -22.08 17.59 -1.48
N VAL A 400 -20.79 17.83 -1.71
CA VAL A 400 -20.29 18.36 -2.99
C VAL A 400 -20.11 17.21 -3.99
N LYS A 401 -20.73 17.31 -5.14
CA LYS A 401 -20.75 16.26 -6.17
C LYS A 401 -20.40 16.80 -7.56
N ILE A 402 -19.78 15.94 -8.37
CA ILE A 402 -19.58 16.11 -9.81
C ILE A 402 -20.26 14.91 -10.48
N ALA A 403 -21.17 15.14 -11.40
CA ALA A 403 -21.98 14.10 -12.05
C ALA A 403 -22.57 13.08 -11.03
N GLY A 404 -23.09 13.58 -9.89
CA GLY A 404 -23.75 12.78 -8.87
C GLY A 404 -22.82 12.03 -7.89
N LYS A 405 -21.50 12.08 -8.07
CA LYS A 405 -20.52 11.42 -7.20
C LYS A 405 -19.72 12.41 -6.36
N SER A 406 -19.54 12.12 -5.08
CA SER A 406 -18.64 12.86 -4.20
C SER A 406 -17.17 12.47 -4.44
N ILE A 407 -16.22 13.26 -3.95
CA ILE A 407 -14.80 12.93 -4.02
C ILE A 407 -14.49 11.59 -3.32
N SER A 408 -15.16 11.33 -2.19
CA SER A 408 -15.00 10.06 -1.47
C SER A 408 -15.49 8.86 -2.27
N ASP A 409 -16.57 9.00 -3.04
CA ASP A 409 -17.08 7.92 -3.89
C ASP A 409 -16.12 7.65 -5.06
N LEU A 410 -15.53 8.70 -5.65
CA LEU A 410 -14.56 8.55 -6.75
C LEU A 410 -13.28 7.86 -6.31
N VAL A 411 -12.73 8.19 -5.14
CA VAL A 411 -11.47 7.59 -4.69
C VAL A 411 -11.61 6.13 -4.25
N GLU A 412 -12.83 5.64 -4.08
CA GLU A 412 -13.11 4.23 -3.79
C GLU A 412 -13.31 3.38 -5.06
N LEU A 413 -13.48 4.02 -6.22
CA LEU A 413 -13.54 3.32 -7.50
C LEU A 413 -12.14 2.77 -7.87
N PRO A 414 -12.07 1.57 -8.47
CA PRO A 414 -10.88 1.12 -9.18
C PRO A 414 -10.43 2.14 -10.23
N ILE A 415 -9.12 2.27 -10.43
CA ILE A 415 -8.54 3.21 -11.40
C ILE A 415 -9.15 3.05 -12.80
N GLU A 416 -9.40 1.81 -13.25
CA GLU A 416 -10.04 1.53 -14.54
C GLU A 416 -11.47 2.10 -14.63
N GLU A 417 -12.26 1.98 -13.57
CA GLU A 417 -13.62 2.51 -13.51
C GLU A 417 -13.60 4.04 -13.41
N LEU A 418 -12.61 4.58 -12.69
CA LEU A 418 -12.41 6.03 -12.58
C LEU A 418 -12.04 6.64 -13.94
N GLN A 419 -11.23 5.95 -14.77
CA GLN A 419 -10.95 6.36 -16.15
C GLN A 419 -12.21 6.41 -16.99
N ILE A 420 -13.09 5.41 -16.88
CA ILE A 420 -14.37 5.38 -17.60
C ILE A 420 -15.23 6.55 -17.15
N PHE A 421 -15.34 6.79 -15.84
CA PHE A 421 -16.09 7.93 -15.29
C PHE A 421 -15.64 9.26 -15.90
N PHE A 422 -14.33 9.55 -15.96
CA PHE A 422 -13.83 10.81 -16.49
C PHE A 422 -13.95 10.92 -18.03
N LYS A 423 -13.93 9.80 -18.77
CA LYS A 423 -14.17 9.78 -20.23
C LYS A 423 -15.64 10.06 -20.58
N GLU A 424 -16.56 9.59 -19.74
CA GLU A 424 -18.00 9.74 -19.94
C GLU A 424 -18.56 11.02 -19.29
N LEU A 425 -17.73 11.79 -18.60
CA LEU A 425 -18.13 12.98 -17.85
C LEU A 425 -18.66 14.08 -18.79
N LYS A 426 -19.92 14.43 -18.59
CA LYS A 426 -20.57 15.52 -19.34
C LYS A 426 -20.54 16.78 -18.49
N LEU A 427 -19.94 17.83 -19.01
CA LEU A 427 -19.80 19.13 -18.40
C LEU A 427 -20.42 20.19 -19.29
N THR A 428 -20.85 21.30 -18.72
CA THR A 428 -21.21 22.51 -19.46
C THR A 428 -19.96 23.13 -20.10
N ASP A 429 -20.12 23.99 -21.12
CA ASP A 429 -19.00 24.63 -21.80
C ASP A 429 -18.09 25.40 -20.83
N TYR A 430 -18.67 26.09 -19.86
CA TYR A 430 -17.95 26.81 -18.82
C TYR A 430 -17.17 25.84 -17.91
N GLU A 431 -17.82 24.80 -17.40
CA GLU A 431 -17.16 23.78 -16.53
C GLU A 431 -16.04 23.07 -17.29
N GLN A 432 -16.23 22.82 -18.60
CA GLN A 432 -15.23 22.18 -19.44
C GLN A 432 -13.97 23.05 -19.60
N GLU A 433 -14.13 24.35 -19.84
CA GLU A 433 -12.98 25.24 -19.94
C GLU A 433 -12.22 25.37 -18.62
N VAL A 434 -12.93 25.51 -17.49
CA VAL A 434 -12.32 25.58 -16.15
C VAL A 434 -11.61 24.29 -15.78
N ALA A 435 -12.17 23.12 -16.12
CA ALA A 435 -11.63 21.82 -15.74
C ALA A 435 -10.60 21.25 -16.72
N LYS A 436 -10.47 21.79 -17.95
CA LYS A 436 -9.68 21.25 -19.06
C LYS A 436 -8.29 20.77 -18.67
N ARG A 437 -7.51 21.62 -18.02
CA ARG A 437 -6.15 21.28 -17.61
C ARG A 437 -6.13 20.24 -16.49
N LEU A 438 -7.06 20.34 -15.53
CA LEU A 438 -7.16 19.40 -14.41
C LEU A 438 -7.53 18.00 -14.91
N LEU A 439 -8.50 17.91 -15.81
CA LEU A 439 -8.93 16.64 -16.42
C LEU A 439 -7.82 16.00 -17.26
N LEU A 440 -7.03 16.79 -17.98
CA LEU A 440 -5.88 16.29 -18.72
C LEU A 440 -4.87 15.62 -17.78
N GLU A 441 -4.51 16.30 -16.69
CA GLU A 441 -3.55 15.81 -15.71
C GLU A 441 -4.07 14.55 -14.97
N ILE A 442 -5.35 14.56 -14.58
CA ILE A 442 -5.99 13.40 -13.95
C ILE A 442 -5.96 12.19 -14.90
N ASN A 443 -6.42 12.37 -16.15
CA ASN A 443 -6.50 11.30 -17.14
C ASN A 443 -5.11 10.72 -17.46
N ASN A 444 -4.10 11.56 -17.63
CA ASN A 444 -2.73 11.11 -17.89
C ASN A 444 -2.18 10.25 -16.74
N ARG A 445 -2.34 10.72 -15.49
CA ARG A 445 -1.86 9.96 -14.32
C ARG A 445 -2.62 8.65 -14.13
N LEU A 446 -3.93 8.66 -14.33
CA LEU A 446 -4.73 7.42 -14.26
C LEU A 446 -4.31 6.45 -15.37
N GLN A 447 -4.00 6.95 -16.57
CA GLN A 447 -3.51 6.13 -17.68
C GLN A 447 -2.16 5.48 -17.35
N PHE A 448 -1.20 6.25 -16.82
CA PHE A 448 0.09 5.69 -16.40
C PHE A 448 -0.04 4.61 -15.32
N LEU A 449 -0.97 4.81 -14.37
CA LEU A 449 -1.25 3.79 -13.36
C LEU A 449 -1.86 2.51 -13.95
N ALA A 450 -2.73 2.64 -14.94
CA ALA A 450 -3.30 1.50 -15.65
C ALA A 450 -2.24 0.78 -16.51
N ASP A 451 -1.36 1.54 -17.18
CA ASP A 451 -0.29 1.01 -18.04
C ASP A 451 0.75 0.20 -17.25
N VAL A 452 1.03 0.58 -16.00
CA VAL A 452 1.90 -0.22 -15.11
C VAL A 452 1.16 -1.39 -14.43
N GLY A 453 -0.08 -1.70 -14.85
CA GLY A 453 -0.85 -2.83 -14.34
C GLY A 453 -1.49 -2.62 -12.96
N LEU A 454 -1.73 -1.37 -12.55
CA LEU A 454 -2.35 -1.02 -11.26
C LEU A 454 -3.81 -0.58 -11.38
N GLY A 455 -4.47 -0.86 -12.50
CA GLY A 455 -5.85 -0.46 -12.78
C GLY A 455 -6.89 -0.97 -11.77
N TYR A 456 -6.58 -2.06 -11.07
CA TYR A 456 -7.43 -2.64 -10.03
C TYR A 456 -7.36 -1.92 -8.67
N LEU A 457 -6.36 -1.07 -8.44
CA LEU A 457 -6.21 -0.33 -7.17
C LEU A 457 -7.23 0.81 -7.08
N THR A 458 -7.55 1.20 -5.85
CA THR A 458 -8.35 2.40 -5.56
C THR A 458 -7.44 3.52 -5.06
N LEU A 459 -7.80 4.78 -5.32
CA LEU A 459 -7.02 5.93 -4.86
C LEU A 459 -7.01 6.07 -3.33
N ASN A 460 -8.02 5.55 -2.63
CA ASN A 460 -8.11 5.58 -1.16
C ASN A 460 -7.27 4.49 -0.47
N ARG A 461 -6.68 3.56 -1.22
CA ARG A 461 -5.86 2.50 -0.64
C ARG A 461 -4.64 3.08 0.08
N LYS A 462 -4.42 2.65 1.31
CA LYS A 462 -3.30 3.11 2.15
C LYS A 462 -1.96 2.61 1.60
N SER A 463 -0.98 3.49 1.51
CA SER A 463 0.35 3.16 0.96
C SER A 463 1.07 2.05 1.76
N ASN A 464 0.85 1.98 3.07
CA ASN A 464 1.43 0.93 3.93
C ASN A 464 0.80 -0.47 3.74
N THR A 465 -0.27 -0.60 2.95
CA THR A 465 -0.91 -1.88 2.61
C THR A 465 -0.50 -2.40 1.24
N LEU A 466 0.33 -1.66 0.53
CA LEU A 466 0.84 -2.02 -0.79
C LEU A 466 1.98 -3.03 -0.68
N SER A 467 2.08 -3.91 -1.66
CA SER A 467 3.27 -4.72 -1.84
C SER A 467 4.45 -3.88 -2.33
N GLY A 468 5.68 -4.39 -2.18
CA GLY A 468 6.89 -3.72 -2.68
C GLY A 468 6.79 -3.40 -4.18
N GLY A 469 6.34 -4.34 -4.99
CA GLY A 469 6.15 -4.16 -6.42
C GLY A 469 5.04 -3.16 -6.78
N GLU A 470 3.90 -3.15 -6.05
CA GLU A 470 2.86 -2.12 -6.24
C GLU A 470 3.40 -0.72 -5.95
N SER A 471 4.14 -0.55 -4.85
CA SER A 471 4.73 0.74 -4.48
C SER A 471 5.75 1.22 -5.52
N GLN A 472 6.60 0.33 -6.01
CA GLN A 472 7.56 0.63 -7.06
C GLN A 472 6.89 1.09 -8.36
N ARG A 473 5.83 0.40 -8.79
CA ARG A 473 5.06 0.77 -10.00
C ARG A 473 4.31 2.09 -9.83
N ILE A 474 3.83 2.42 -8.65
CA ILE A 474 3.28 3.75 -8.34
C ILE A 474 4.35 4.81 -8.54
N ASN A 475 5.55 4.61 -8.01
CA ASN A 475 6.66 5.55 -8.19
C ASN A 475 7.05 5.70 -9.68
N LEU A 476 7.05 4.61 -10.44
CA LEU A 476 7.29 4.62 -11.88
C LEU A 476 6.22 5.43 -12.63
N ALA A 477 4.95 5.20 -12.35
CA ALA A 477 3.84 5.94 -12.94
C ALA A 477 3.90 7.44 -12.60
N THR A 478 4.26 7.79 -11.36
CA THR A 478 4.46 9.17 -10.93
C THR A 478 5.62 9.83 -11.66
N SER A 479 6.72 9.09 -11.87
CA SER A 479 7.89 9.58 -12.60
C SER A 479 7.58 9.88 -14.08
N LEU A 480 6.74 9.06 -14.72
CA LEU A 480 6.22 9.34 -16.07
C LEU A 480 5.38 10.63 -16.11
N GLY A 481 4.55 10.83 -15.09
CA GLY A 481 3.73 12.04 -14.94
C GLY A 481 4.55 13.32 -14.78
N SER A 482 5.78 13.24 -14.30
CA SER A 482 6.68 14.41 -14.13
C SER A 482 7.29 14.91 -15.45
N SER A 483 7.19 14.12 -16.54
CA SER A 483 7.70 14.46 -17.89
C SER A 483 9.16 14.97 -17.92
N LEU A 484 10.02 14.47 -17.02
CA LEU A 484 11.43 14.82 -16.98
C LEU A 484 12.16 14.24 -18.21
N VAL A 485 12.98 15.06 -18.84
CA VAL A 485 13.74 14.73 -20.04
C VAL A 485 15.25 14.82 -19.75
N GLY A 486 16.04 13.95 -20.37
CA GLY A 486 17.50 13.94 -20.22
C GLY A 486 17.98 13.43 -18.86
N SER A 487 17.14 12.79 -18.10
CA SER A 487 17.43 12.17 -16.81
C SER A 487 17.84 10.70 -16.95
N MET A 488 18.43 10.15 -15.89
CA MET A 488 18.78 8.75 -15.77
C MET A 488 17.88 8.07 -14.75
N TYR A 489 17.06 7.13 -15.20
CA TYR A 489 16.20 6.33 -14.34
C TYR A 489 16.88 4.99 -14.05
N ILE A 490 17.00 4.63 -12.78
CA ILE A 490 17.58 3.36 -12.34
C ILE A 490 16.51 2.60 -11.56
N LEU A 491 16.11 1.44 -12.09
CA LEU A 491 15.04 0.61 -11.55
C LEU A 491 15.60 -0.72 -11.04
N ASP A 492 15.10 -1.16 -9.88
CA ASP A 492 15.50 -2.42 -9.25
C ASP A 492 14.38 -3.45 -9.43
N GLU A 493 14.59 -4.41 -10.33
CA GLU A 493 13.70 -5.53 -10.60
C GLU A 493 12.21 -5.14 -10.73
N PRO A 494 11.83 -4.24 -11.65
CA PRO A 494 10.46 -3.73 -11.75
C PRO A 494 9.43 -4.78 -12.20
N SER A 495 9.85 -5.95 -12.70
CA SER A 495 8.97 -7.07 -13.07
C SER A 495 8.48 -7.90 -11.88
N ILE A 496 8.99 -7.65 -10.66
CA ILE A 496 8.67 -8.45 -9.48
C ILE A 496 7.16 -8.56 -9.24
N GLY A 497 6.70 -9.80 -9.02
CA GLY A 497 5.30 -10.11 -8.74
C GLY A 497 4.35 -9.82 -9.91
N LEU A 498 4.90 -9.61 -11.13
CA LEU A 498 4.10 -9.46 -12.34
C LEU A 498 3.87 -10.80 -13.02
N HIS A 499 2.66 -10.95 -13.50
CA HIS A 499 2.35 -11.97 -14.48
C HIS A 499 2.97 -11.59 -15.85
N PRO A 500 3.42 -12.53 -16.71
CA PRO A 500 4.03 -12.21 -18.02
C PRO A 500 3.20 -11.24 -18.88
N ARG A 501 1.88 -11.30 -18.84
CA ARG A 501 0.98 -10.34 -19.49
C ARG A 501 1.20 -8.89 -19.02
N ASP A 502 1.43 -8.72 -17.72
CA ASP A 502 1.61 -7.38 -17.13
C ASP A 502 3.05 -6.89 -17.36
N THR A 503 4.02 -7.82 -17.50
CA THR A 503 5.41 -7.51 -17.92
C THR A 503 5.46 -6.88 -19.31
N GLU A 504 4.64 -7.34 -20.27
CA GLU A 504 4.55 -6.72 -21.61
C GLU A 504 4.12 -5.23 -21.52
N ARG A 505 3.16 -4.91 -20.65
CA ARG A 505 2.73 -3.52 -20.41
C ARG A 505 3.86 -2.69 -19.79
N LEU A 506 4.55 -3.24 -18.80
CA LEU A 506 5.70 -2.60 -18.18
C LEU A 506 6.80 -2.29 -19.20
N ILE A 507 7.11 -3.20 -20.12
CA ILE A 507 8.06 -2.99 -21.23
C ILE A 507 7.64 -1.77 -22.06
N GLY A 508 6.36 -1.65 -22.39
CA GLY A 508 5.81 -0.48 -23.09
C GLY A 508 6.10 0.82 -22.35
N VAL A 509 5.88 0.83 -21.02
CA VAL A 509 6.16 1.97 -20.15
C VAL A 509 7.65 2.34 -20.12
N LEU A 510 8.54 1.34 -19.97
CA LEU A 510 9.99 1.57 -19.97
C LEU A 510 10.49 2.13 -21.31
N LYS A 511 9.95 1.65 -22.42
CA LYS A 511 10.24 2.20 -23.76
C LYS A 511 9.73 3.63 -23.91
N SER A 512 8.52 3.93 -23.45
CA SER A 512 7.97 5.29 -23.46
C SER A 512 8.85 6.26 -22.67
N LEU A 513 9.35 5.83 -21.50
CA LEU A 513 10.25 6.63 -20.67
C LEU A 513 11.59 6.91 -21.39
N ARG A 514 12.14 5.89 -22.08
CA ARG A 514 13.33 6.04 -22.95
C ARG A 514 13.07 7.00 -24.10
N ASP A 515 11.95 6.84 -24.79
CA ASP A 515 11.59 7.61 -25.99
C ASP A 515 11.36 9.11 -25.71
N LEU A 516 11.08 9.46 -24.43
CA LEU A 516 11.11 10.84 -23.94
C LEU A 516 12.53 11.43 -23.87
N GLY A 517 13.57 10.68 -24.23
CA GLY A 517 14.96 11.13 -24.22
C GLY A 517 15.68 10.88 -22.89
N ASN A 518 15.24 9.89 -22.13
CA ASN A 518 15.88 9.47 -20.88
C ASN A 518 16.76 8.22 -21.07
N THR A 519 17.75 8.06 -20.21
CA THR A 519 18.49 6.80 -20.08
C THR A 519 17.80 5.95 -19.03
N VAL A 520 17.33 4.77 -19.40
CA VAL A 520 16.61 3.86 -18.50
C VAL A 520 17.47 2.65 -18.22
N ILE A 521 17.91 2.49 -16.97
CA ILE A 521 18.78 1.40 -16.51
C ILE A 521 17.96 0.52 -15.59
N VAL A 522 17.88 -0.76 -15.91
CA VAL A 522 17.07 -1.73 -15.19
C VAL A 522 17.96 -2.87 -14.71
N VAL A 523 17.97 -3.12 -13.41
CA VAL A 523 18.55 -4.36 -12.85
C VAL A 523 17.49 -5.43 -12.97
N GLU A 524 17.72 -6.47 -13.78
CA GLU A 524 16.68 -7.44 -14.11
C GLU A 524 17.19 -8.83 -14.47
N HIS A 525 16.26 -9.81 -14.32
CA HIS A 525 16.46 -11.22 -14.67
C HIS A 525 15.38 -11.75 -15.63
N ASP A 526 14.34 -10.97 -15.89
CA ASP A 526 13.22 -11.35 -16.76
C ASP A 526 13.68 -11.39 -18.24
N GLU A 527 13.39 -12.51 -18.92
CA GLU A 527 13.80 -12.74 -20.31
C GLU A 527 13.15 -11.74 -21.27
N ASP A 528 11.87 -11.38 -21.06
CA ASP A 528 11.14 -10.50 -21.96
C ASP A 528 11.65 -9.06 -21.86
N ILE A 529 12.02 -8.61 -20.66
CA ILE A 529 12.68 -7.30 -20.47
C ILE A 529 14.07 -7.29 -21.09
N MET A 530 14.86 -8.38 -20.93
CA MET A 530 16.16 -8.49 -21.59
C MET A 530 16.06 -8.47 -23.12
N LYS A 531 15.06 -9.14 -23.70
CA LYS A 531 14.77 -9.08 -25.15
C LYS A 531 14.39 -7.69 -25.64
N ALA A 532 13.71 -6.93 -24.80
CA ALA A 532 13.24 -5.58 -25.12
C ALA A 532 14.32 -4.50 -24.95
N ALA A 533 15.45 -4.83 -24.31
CA ALA A 533 16.54 -3.92 -24.03
C ALA A 533 17.33 -3.56 -25.30
N ASP A 534 17.78 -2.32 -25.38
CA ASP A 534 18.70 -1.86 -26.43
C ASP A 534 20.13 -2.32 -26.16
N TYR A 535 20.50 -2.51 -24.89
CA TYR A 535 21.82 -2.90 -24.44
C TYR A 535 21.76 -3.67 -23.13
N ILE A 536 22.61 -4.69 -22.98
CA ILE A 536 22.63 -5.55 -21.78
C ILE A 536 24.06 -5.61 -21.27
N ILE A 537 24.20 -5.56 -19.94
CA ILE A 537 25.48 -5.73 -19.23
C ILE A 537 25.32 -6.92 -18.29
N ASP A 538 26.06 -7.98 -18.52
CA ASP A 538 26.06 -9.19 -17.70
C ASP A 538 27.23 -9.15 -16.71
N ILE A 539 26.91 -9.24 -15.39
CA ILE A 539 27.91 -9.19 -14.31
C ILE A 539 28.06 -10.57 -13.69
N GLY A 540 29.30 -11.03 -13.64
CA GLY A 540 29.64 -12.36 -13.15
C GLY A 540 31.12 -12.48 -12.82
N PRO A 541 31.72 -13.69 -13.11
CA PRO A 541 31.08 -14.92 -13.58
C PRO A 541 30.21 -15.61 -12.54
N GLU A 542 30.48 -15.42 -11.25
CA GLU A 542 29.78 -16.01 -10.10
C GLU A 542 29.30 -14.94 -9.13
N ALA A 543 28.96 -15.34 -7.91
CA ALA A 543 28.48 -14.45 -6.85
C ALA A 543 29.60 -14.11 -5.83
N GLY A 544 29.40 -13.06 -5.02
CA GLY A 544 30.29 -12.66 -3.93
C GLY A 544 31.72 -12.34 -4.40
N THR A 545 32.73 -12.93 -3.77
CA THR A 545 34.16 -12.70 -4.08
C THR A 545 34.57 -13.19 -5.47
N HIS A 546 33.83 -14.11 -6.03
CA HIS A 546 34.06 -14.67 -7.39
C HIS A 546 33.25 -13.91 -8.46
N GLY A 547 32.41 -12.99 -8.09
CA GLY A 547 31.68 -12.07 -8.99
C GLY A 547 32.41 -10.76 -9.23
N GLY A 548 31.65 -9.74 -9.67
CA GLY A 548 32.11 -8.35 -9.74
C GLY A 548 32.88 -7.99 -11.03
N GLU A 549 32.77 -8.78 -12.06
CA GLU A 549 33.36 -8.54 -13.40
C GLU A 549 32.26 -8.36 -14.46
N VAL A 550 32.49 -7.54 -15.48
CA VAL A 550 31.64 -7.53 -16.67
C VAL A 550 32.04 -8.68 -17.56
N VAL A 551 31.19 -9.72 -17.63
CA VAL A 551 31.48 -10.94 -18.40
C VAL A 551 30.95 -10.88 -19.83
N ALA A 552 29.92 -10.07 -20.08
CA ALA A 552 29.44 -9.73 -21.41
C ALA A 552 28.76 -8.37 -21.41
N ALA A 553 28.82 -7.66 -22.54
CA ALA A 553 28.09 -6.43 -22.75
C ALA A 553 27.79 -6.26 -24.24
N GLY A 554 26.53 -5.92 -24.59
CA GLY A 554 26.10 -5.79 -25.97
C GLY A 554 24.59 -5.93 -26.15
N THR A 555 24.15 -6.24 -27.35
CA THR A 555 22.76 -6.52 -27.71
C THR A 555 22.29 -7.88 -27.18
N TYR A 556 21.00 -8.14 -27.22
CA TYR A 556 20.44 -9.44 -26.84
C TYR A 556 21.00 -10.58 -27.68
N GLU A 557 21.16 -10.37 -28.99
CA GLU A 557 21.72 -11.35 -29.93
C GLU A 557 23.21 -11.68 -29.66
N GLU A 558 23.98 -10.70 -29.21
CA GLU A 558 25.36 -10.88 -28.80
C GLU A 558 25.44 -11.69 -27.49
N LEU A 559 24.55 -11.40 -26.54
CA LEU A 559 24.48 -12.13 -25.28
C LEU A 559 24.09 -13.60 -25.48
N LEU A 560 23.19 -13.93 -26.42
CA LEU A 560 22.87 -15.33 -26.77
C LEU A 560 24.09 -16.16 -27.20
N LYS A 561 25.09 -15.50 -27.84
CA LYS A 561 26.31 -16.14 -28.29
C LYS A 561 27.40 -16.22 -27.24
N ALA A 562 27.27 -15.38 -26.19
CA ALA A 562 28.27 -15.32 -25.12
C ALA A 562 28.34 -16.63 -24.32
N ASP A 563 29.56 -16.98 -23.86
CA ASP A 563 29.77 -18.15 -23.00
C ASP A 563 29.62 -17.83 -21.52
N THR A 564 28.55 -17.07 -21.19
CA THR A 564 28.16 -16.73 -19.82
C THR A 564 27.02 -17.62 -19.37
N LEU A 565 26.77 -17.69 -18.05
CA LEU A 565 25.62 -18.43 -17.52
C LEU A 565 24.31 -17.86 -18.06
N THR A 566 24.16 -16.53 -18.07
CA THR A 566 23.01 -15.84 -18.63
C THR A 566 22.81 -16.20 -20.11
N GLY A 567 23.86 -16.09 -20.92
CA GLY A 567 23.82 -16.42 -22.35
C GLY A 567 23.47 -17.89 -22.62
N LYS A 568 23.95 -18.82 -21.78
CA LYS A 568 23.63 -20.25 -21.88
C LYS A 568 22.17 -20.56 -21.61
N TYR A 569 21.56 -19.93 -20.57
CA TYR A 569 20.13 -20.10 -20.28
C TYR A 569 19.25 -19.47 -21.34
N LEU A 570 19.52 -18.24 -21.76
CA LEU A 570 18.75 -17.55 -22.78
C LEU A 570 18.80 -18.24 -24.16
N SER A 571 19.95 -18.82 -24.53
CA SER A 571 20.10 -19.56 -25.78
C SER A 571 19.55 -20.99 -25.73
N GLY A 572 19.10 -21.47 -24.57
CA GLY A 572 18.66 -22.84 -24.38
C GLY A 572 19.77 -23.89 -24.30
N ARG A 573 21.08 -23.48 -24.31
CA ARG A 573 22.22 -24.38 -24.06
C ARG A 573 22.21 -24.96 -22.65
N LEU A 574 21.65 -24.23 -21.69
CA LEU A 574 21.27 -24.70 -20.36
C LEU A 574 19.76 -24.45 -20.18
N ALA A 575 19.08 -25.38 -19.54
CA ALA A 575 17.66 -25.24 -19.21
C ALA A 575 17.38 -25.83 -17.83
N ILE A 576 16.30 -25.38 -17.21
CA ILE A 576 15.73 -26.01 -16.01
C ILE A 576 14.97 -27.25 -16.51
N GLU A 577 15.32 -28.41 -15.99
CA GLU A 577 14.69 -29.66 -16.42
C GLU A 577 13.22 -29.71 -15.96
N VAL A 578 12.32 -29.89 -16.91
CA VAL A 578 10.91 -30.10 -16.62
C VAL A 578 10.69 -31.58 -16.26
N PRO A 579 10.03 -31.90 -15.14
CA PRO A 579 9.78 -33.28 -14.73
C PRO A 579 9.01 -34.06 -15.81
N LYS A 580 9.56 -35.17 -16.28
CA LYS A 580 8.92 -36.04 -17.30
C LYS A 580 7.63 -36.70 -16.77
N LYS A 581 7.54 -36.91 -15.49
CA LYS A 581 6.37 -37.52 -14.82
C LYS A 581 5.97 -36.65 -13.62
N ARG A 582 4.71 -36.25 -13.59
CA ARG A 582 4.15 -35.49 -12.47
C ARG A 582 3.78 -36.43 -11.33
N ARG A 583 3.99 -35.96 -10.09
CA ARG A 583 3.50 -36.66 -8.90
C ARG A 583 1.99 -36.59 -8.86
N THR A 584 1.38 -37.62 -8.29
CA THR A 584 -0.05 -37.65 -7.97
C THR A 584 -0.20 -38.03 -6.51
N SER A 585 -1.13 -37.43 -5.81
CA SER A 585 -1.41 -37.73 -4.42
C SER A 585 -2.92 -37.98 -4.23
N PRO A 586 -3.31 -39.02 -3.46
CA PRO A 586 -4.69 -39.23 -3.04
C PRO A 586 -5.08 -38.33 -1.87
N GLN A 587 -4.13 -37.57 -1.30
CA GLN A 587 -4.35 -36.69 -0.16
C GLN A 587 -4.52 -35.25 -0.64
N TYR A 588 -5.55 -34.57 -0.13
CA TYR A 588 -5.83 -33.20 -0.49
C TYR A 588 -6.51 -32.43 0.65
N ILE A 589 -6.50 -31.12 0.53
CA ILE A 589 -7.27 -30.17 1.34
C ILE A 589 -8.14 -29.37 0.38
N THR A 590 -9.42 -29.26 0.66
CA THR A 590 -10.35 -28.44 -0.13
C THR A 590 -10.91 -27.33 0.74
N LEU A 591 -10.78 -26.10 0.27
CA LEU A 591 -11.52 -24.96 0.79
C LEU A 591 -12.78 -24.76 -0.04
N VAL A 592 -13.96 -24.83 0.59
CA VAL A 592 -15.25 -24.72 -0.05
C VAL A 592 -15.85 -23.34 0.20
N GLY A 593 -16.35 -22.70 -0.85
CA GLY A 593 -17.06 -21.45 -0.77
C GLY A 593 -16.20 -20.25 -0.39
N CYS A 594 -15.00 -20.13 -0.96
CA CYS A 594 -14.08 -19.02 -0.74
C CYS A 594 -14.63 -17.72 -1.30
N ARG A 595 -14.86 -16.69 -0.43
CA ARG A 595 -15.48 -15.40 -0.81
C ARG A 595 -14.87 -14.19 -0.15
N GLU A 596 -13.67 -14.34 0.42
CA GLU A 596 -12.92 -13.22 0.99
C GLU A 596 -12.45 -12.26 -0.10
N ASN A 597 -12.57 -10.97 0.11
CA ASN A 597 -12.20 -9.90 -0.81
C ASN A 597 -12.88 -10.06 -2.20
N ASN A 598 -12.07 -10.33 -3.24
CA ASN A 598 -12.58 -10.47 -4.62
C ASN A 598 -12.90 -11.91 -5.03
N LEU A 599 -12.70 -12.91 -4.17
CA LEU A 599 -12.99 -14.30 -4.49
C LEU A 599 -14.51 -14.52 -4.71
N LYS A 600 -14.87 -15.23 -5.78
CA LYS A 600 -16.24 -15.37 -6.29
C LYS A 600 -16.93 -16.68 -5.84
N ASN A 601 -16.87 -16.98 -4.52
CA ASN A 601 -17.46 -18.19 -3.93
C ASN A 601 -16.92 -19.47 -4.60
N ILE A 602 -15.60 -19.57 -4.71
CA ILE A 602 -14.94 -20.68 -5.39
C ILE A 602 -14.57 -21.81 -4.44
N ASP A 603 -14.58 -23.03 -4.98
CA ASP A 603 -14.07 -24.23 -4.32
C ASP A 603 -12.68 -24.54 -4.86
N VAL A 604 -11.68 -24.69 -3.97
CA VAL A 604 -10.31 -24.92 -4.39
C VAL A 604 -9.69 -26.09 -3.64
N THR A 605 -9.16 -27.05 -4.40
CA THR A 605 -8.51 -28.25 -3.90
C THR A 605 -6.98 -28.12 -4.01
N PHE A 606 -6.28 -28.37 -2.92
CA PHE A 606 -4.82 -28.37 -2.80
C PHE A 606 -4.34 -29.81 -2.55
N PRO A 607 -3.72 -30.46 -3.53
CA PRO A 607 -3.10 -31.77 -3.33
C PRO A 607 -1.91 -31.66 -2.37
N LEU A 608 -1.68 -32.69 -1.54
CA LEU A 608 -0.58 -32.77 -0.59
C LEU A 608 0.57 -33.67 -1.12
N ASP A 609 1.70 -33.69 -0.41
CA ASP A 609 2.91 -34.49 -0.73
C ASP A 609 3.46 -34.23 -2.15
N MET A 610 3.29 -33.00 -2.66
CA MET A 610 3.77 -32.56 -3.99
C MET A 610 4.00 -31.07 -4.07
N LEU A 611 4.50 -30.58 -5.22
CA LEU A 611 4.66 -29.18 -5.54
C LEU A 611 3.41 -28.62 -6.21
N THR A 612 2.67 -27.79 -5.49
CA THR A 612 1.50 -27.07 -6.01
C THR A 612 1.84 -25.60 -6.21
N VAL A 613 1.55 -25.05 -7.39
CA VAL A 613 1.74 -23.62 -7.69
C VAL A 613 0.38 -22.95 -7.86
N VAL A 614 0.18 -21.86 -7.11
CA VAL A 614 -0.99 -20.96 -7.25
C VAL A 614 -0.57 -19.75 -8.07
N THR A 615 -1.14 -19.60 -9.24
CA THR A 615 -0.78 -18.57 -10.23
C THR A 615 -2.00 -17.78 -10.70
N GLY A 616 -1.80 -16.84 -11.62
CA GLY A 616 -2.82 -15.96 -12.21
C GLY A 616 -2.38 -14.51 -12.26
N VAL A 617 -3.12 -13.66 -12.94
CA VAL A 617 -2.77 -12.24 -13.12
C VAL A 617 -2.65 -11.49 -11.80
N SER A 618 -1.99 -10.32 -11.83
CA SER A 618 -1.88 -9.45 -10.65
C SER A 618 -3.27 -9.04 -10.15
N GLY A 619 -3.50 -9.11 -8.82
CA GLY A 619 -4.81 -8.79 -8.23
C GLY A 619 -5.90 -9.86 -8.41
N SER A 620 -5.61 -11.05 -8.95
CA SER A 620 -6.62 -12.13 -9.17
C SER A 620 -7.11 -12.82 -7.89
N GLY A 621 -6.49 -12.57 -6.73
CA GLY A 621 -6.91 -13.14 -5.44
C GLY A 621 -6.01 -14.23 -4.88
N LYS A 622 -4.84 -14.51 -5.46
CA LYS A 622 -3.87 -15.53 -5.00
C LYS A 622 -3.52 -15.43 -3.53
N SER A 623 -3.02 -14.26 -3.11
CA SER A 623 -2.64 -14.02 -1.72
C SER A 623 -3.86 -14.05 -0.78
N THR A 624 -5.04 -13.69 -1.26
CA THR A 624 -6.29 -13.83 -0.50
C THR A 624 -6.59 -15.31 -0.26
N LEU A 625 -6.54 -16.14 -1.30
CA LEU A 625 -6.82 -17.57 -1.21
C LEU A 625 -5.83 -18.29 -0.28
N VAL A 626 -4.54 -18.00 -0.42
CA VAL A 626 -3.49 -18.76 0.30
C VAL A 626 -3.20 -18.15 1.67
N LYS A 627 -2.93 -16.84 1.75
CA LYS A 627 -2.49 -16.18 2.98
C LYS A 627 -3.63 -15.83 3.93
N LYS A 628 -4.82 -15.45 3.40
CA LYS A 628 -5.95 -15.07 4.24
C LYS A 628 -6.95 -16.19 4.51
N LEU A 629 -6.96 -17.24 3.68
CA LEU A 629 -7.87 -18.37 3.86
C LEU A 629 -7.13 -19.66 4.23
N LEU A 630 -6.32 -20.23 3.33
CA LEU A 630 -5.71 -21.54 3.52
C LEU A 630 -4.81 -21.60 4.76
N TYR A 631 -3.85 -20.69 4.87
CA TYR A 631 -2.87 -20.68 5.95
C TYR A 631 -3.51 -20.54 7.33
N PRO A 632 -4.34 -19.51 7.62
CA PRO A 632 -4.96 -19.38 8.93
C PRO A 632 -6.03 -20.44 9.21
N ALA A 633 -6.70 -20.99 8.16
CA ALA A 633 -7.65 -22.08 8.34
C ALA A 633 -6.95 -23.35 8.85
N ILE A 634 -5.80 -23.72 8.25
CA ILE A 634 -5.03 -24.88 8.69
C ILE A 634 -4.43 -24.65 10.08
N GLN A 635 -3.88 -23.46 10.35
CA GLN A 635 -3.35 -23.13 11.69
C GLN A 635 -4.41 -23.38 12.78
N LYS A 636 -5.62 -22.95 12.51
CA LYS A 636 -6.74 -23.12 13.44
C LYS A 636 -7.11 -24.60 13.64
N GLU A 637 -7.24 -25.36 12.55
CA GLU A 637 -7.60 -26.77 12.60
C GLU A 637 -6.53 -27.62 13.32
N LEU A 638 -5.29 -27.12 13.36
CA LEU A 638 -4.17 -27.74 14.08
C LEU A 638 -3.95 -27.16 15.50
N ASP A 639 -4.82 -26.29 16.00
CA ASP A 639 -4.72 -25.59 17.28
C ASP A 639 -3.39 -24.83 17.51
N LEU A 640 -2.77 -24.37 16.42
CA LEU A 640 -1.48 -23.65 16.48
C LEU A 640 -1.62 -22.16 16.84
N GLY A 641 -2.85 -21.70 17.14
CA GLY A 641 -3.17 -20.27 17.20
C GLY A 641 -3.20 -19.70 15.78
N GLY A 642 -3.32 -18.40 15.60
CA GLY A 642 -3.21 -17.86 14.25
C GLY A 642 -3.85 -16.49 14.05
N GLU A 643 -3.71 -15.99 12.82
CA GLU A 643 -4.27 -14.75 12.34
C GLU A 643 -5.79 -14.91 12.07
N LYS A 644 -6.45 -13.76 11.84
CA LYS A 644 -7.85 -13.72 11.39
C LYS A 644 -8.03 -14.58 10.13
N ILE A 645 -9.06 -15.41 10.14
CA ILE A 645 -9.46 -16.21 8.98
C ILE A 645 -10.45 -15.41 8.13
N GLY A 646 -10.23 -15.37 6.81
CA GLY A 646 -11.17 -14.77 5.87
C GLY A 646 -12.44 -15.62 5.65
N GLN A 647 -13.34 -15.16 4.80
CA GLN A 647 -14.66 -15.75 4.60
C GLN A 647 -14.62 -16.96 3.64
N PHE A 648 -14.98 -18.12 4.15
CA PHE A 648 -15.21 -19.35 3.39
C PHE A 648 -16.24 -20.24 4.13
N THR A 649 -16.75 -21.26 3.49
CA THR A 649 -17.82 -22.10 4.09
C THR A 649 -17.23 -23.16 5.00
N LYS A 650 -16.31 -24.00 4.51
CA LYS A 650 -15.69 -25.09 5.27
C LYS A 650 -14.38 -25.55 4.66
N ILE A 651 -13.58 -26.26 5.47
CA ILE A 651 -12.39 -26.98 5.03
C ILE A 651 -12.65 -28.48 5.08
N GLU A 652 -12.25 -29.19 4.05
CA GLU A 652 -12.39 -30.64 3.93
C GLU A 652 -11.05 -31.30 3.60
N GLY A 653 -10.93 -32.61 3.84
CA GLY A 653 -9.79 -33.42 3.45
C GLY A 653 -8.84 -33.81 4.58
N LYS A 654 -7.58 -34.02 4.25
CA LYS A 654 -6.58 -34.68 5.11
C LYS A 654 -5.69 -33.72 5.90
N TYR A 655 -6.17 -32.52 6.26
CA TYR A 655 -5.38 -31.52 7.00
C TYR A 655 -4.88 -32.03 8.37
N LYS A 656 -5.59 -32.95 9.04
CA LYS A 656 -5.18 -33.57 10.32
C LYS A 656 -3.93 -34.46 10.24
N HIS A 657 -3.46 -34.78 9.03
CA HIS A 657 -2.17 -35.48 8.84
C HIS A 657 -0.96 -34.54 8.96
N LEU A 658 -1.19 -33.24 8.85
CA LEU A 658 -0.18 -32.22 9.03
C LEU A 658 0.04 -31.96 10.53
N GLN A 659 1.28 -31.79 10.96
CA GLN A 659 1.64 -31.38 12.32
C GLN A 659 1.83 -29.86 12.42
N SER A 660 2.26 -29.23 11.35
CA SER A 660 2.39 -27.77 11.29
C SER A 660 2.22 -27.22 9.88
N VAL A 661 1.98 -25.93 9.78
CA VAL A 661 1.99 -25.16 8.55
C VAL A 661 2.90 -23.94 8.70
N GLU A 662 3.79 -23.75 7.76
CA GLU A 662 4.80 -22.69 7.79
C GLU A 662 4.63 -21.77 6.58
N PHE A 663 4.49 -20.46 6.83
CA PHE A 663 4.40 -19.46 5.79
C PHE A 663 5.74 -18.74 5.65
N VAL A 664 6.37 -18.88 4.50
CA VAL A 664 7.71 -18.33 4.18
C VAL A 664 7.53 -17.14 3.25
N ASP A 665 7.55 -15.95 3.81
CA ASP A 665 7.44 -14.68 3.11
C ASP A 665 8.80 -13.96 2.94
N GLN A 666 8.80 -12.85 2.23
CA GLN A 666 9.96 -12.00 1.97
C GLN A 666 10.32 -11.07 3.14
N ASN A 667 9.59 -11.12 4.27
CA ASN A 667 9.91 -10.32 5.43
C ASN A 667 11.31 -10.62 5.98
N PRO A 668 12.02 -9.62 6.53
CA PRO A 668 13.34 -9.84 7.11
C PRO A 668 13.34 -10.96 8.17
N ILE A 669 14.46 -11.67 8.30
CA ILE A 669 14.65 -12.74 9.31
C ILE A 669 14.65 -12.25 10.76
N GLY A 670 14.59 -10.95 10.97
CA GLY A 670 14.47 -10.30 12.29
C GLY A 670 14.34 -8.78 12.14
N LYS A 671 13.78 -8.14 13.17
CA LYS A 671 13.55 -6.69 13.19
C LYS A 671 14.79 -5.86 13.57
N SER A 672 15.83 -6.52 14.11
CA SER A 672 17.05 -5.86 14.59
C SER A 672 18.17 -5.97 13.54
N THR A 673 18.97 -4.93 13.37
CA THR A 673 20.23 -4.91 12.61
C THR A 673 21.22 -5.98 13.07
N ARG A 674 21.06 -6.51 14.29
CA ARG A 674 21.86 -7.60 14.86
C ARG A 674 21.41 -9.01 14.42
N SER A 675 20.23 -9.13 13.79
CA SER A 675 19.81 -10.39 13.21
C SER A 675 20.64 -10.69 11.96
N ASN A 676 21.14 -11.91 11.82
CA ASN A 676 21.99 -12.35 10.72
C ASN A 676 21.78 -13.84 10.41
N PRO A 677 22.27 -14.37 9.28
CA PRO A 677 22.06 -15.74 8.85
C PRO A 677 22.46 -16.78 9.91
N ILE A 678 23.63 -16.65 10.53
CA ILE A 678 24.15 -17.66 11.49
C ILE A 678 23.39 -17.68 12.81
N THR A 679 22.84 -16.55 13.25
CA THR A 679 21.98 -16.53 14.45
C THR A 679 20.64 -17.19 14.17
N TYR A 680 20.10 -17.00 12.97
CA TYR A 680 18.81 -17.57 12.58
C TYR A 680 18.86 -19.10 12.50
N ILE A 681 19.91 -19.69 11.90
CA ILE A 681 20.10 -21.13 11.84
C ILE A 681 20.74 -21.74 13.11
N LYS A 682 20.94 -20.93 14.18
CA LYS A 682 21.53 -21.34 15.46
C LYS A 682 22.95 -21.94 15.37
N ALA A 683 23.73 -21.58 14.37
CA ALA A 683 25.14 -21.95 14.25
C ALA A 683 26.04 -21.06 15.12
N TYR A 684 25.61 -19.84 15.44
CA TYR A 684 26.42 -18.88 16.21
C TYR A 684 26.72 -19.33 17.63
N ASP A 685 25.86 -20.11 18.25
CA ASP A 685 26.04 -20.61 19.60
C ASP A 685 27.26 -21.56 19.70
N ASP A 686 27.45 -22.43 18.70
CA ASP A 686 28.60 -23.31 18.61
C ASP A 686 29.89 -22.50 18.33
N ILE A 687 29.83 -21.48 17.50
CA ILE A 687 30.97 -20.58 17.20
C ILE A 687 31.38 -19.81 18.47
N ARG A 688 30.43 -19.25 19.23
CA ARG A 688 30.75 -18.55 20.49
C ARG A 688 31.41 -19.48 21.51
N THR A 689 30.96 -20.71 21.56
CA THR A 689 31.54 -21.74 22.46
C THR A 689 32.95 -22.12 21.99
N LEU A 690 33.19 -22.19 20.67
CA LEU A 690 34.50 -22.46 20.12
C LEU A 690 35.54 -21.38 20.51
N PHE A 691 35.14 -20.08 20.40
CA PHE A 691 36.02 -18.99 20.82
C PHE A 691 36.23 -18.93 22.33
N ALA A 692 35.21 -19.18 23.15
CA ALA A 692 35.34 -19.26 24.63
C ALA A 692 36.30 -20.35 25.10
N ASN A 693 36.47 -21.40 24.29
CA ASN A 693 37.39 -22.50 24.61
C ASN A 693 38.85 -22.23 24.25
N GLN A 694 39.15 -21.09 23.55
CA GLN A 694 40.54 -20.74 23.24
C GLN A 694 41.37 -20.42 24.48
N LYS A 695 42.68 -20.68 24.43
CA LYS A 695 43.61 -20.45 25.56
C LYS A 695 43.53 -19.02 26.09
N LEU A 696 43.60 -18.02 25.22
CA LEU A 696 43.54 -16.62 25.64
C LEU A 696 42.17 -16.25 26.25
N ALA A 697 41.06 -16.77 25.69
CA ALA A 697 39.75 -16.56 26.28
C ALA A 697 39.63 -17.13 27.69
N LYS A 698 40.17 -18.34 27.94
CA LYS A 698 40.19 -18.95 29.25
C LYS A 698 41.05 -18.18 30.24
N MET A 699 42.21 -17.70 29.82
CA MET A 699 43.12 -16.84 30.62
C MET A 699 42.46 -15.54 31.05
N ARG A 700 41.61 -14.93 30.19
CA ARG A 700 40.85 -13.71 30.50
C ARG A 700 39.47 -13.98 31.15
N ASN A 701 39.16 -15.22 31.47
CA ASN A 701 37.85 -15.62 31.97
C ASN A 701 36.69 -15.19 31.05
N PHE A 702 36.91 -15.22 29.72
CA PHE A 702 35.85 -14.96 28.76
C PHE A 702 34.98 -16.21 28.59
N GLN A 703 33.67 -16.00 28.68
CA GLN A 703 32.63 -17.00 28.48
C GLN A 703 32.00 -16.77 27.09
N SER A 704 31.17 -17.67 26.59
CA SER A 704 30.47 -17.55 25.31
C SER A 704 29.69 -16.25 25.16
N LYS A 705 29.19 -15.65 26.26
CA LYS A 705 28.49 -14.36 26.25
C LYS A 705 29.36 -13.18 25.77
N HIS A 706 30.69 -13.21 26.00
CA HIS A 706 31.62 -12.17 25.60
C HIS A 706 31.83 -12.12 24.08
N PHE A 707 31.57 -13.22 23.40
CA PHE A 707 31.57 -13.32 21.94
C PHE A 707 30.18 -13.11 21.31
N SER A 708 29.26 -12.47 22.05
CA SER A 708 27.92 -12.13 21.59
C SER A 708 27.81 -10.64 21.37
N PHE A 709 27.32 -10.22 20.21
CA PHE A 709 26.98 -8.83 19.93
C PHE A 709 25.60 -8.41 20.46
N ASN A 710 24.83 -9.37 21.01
CA ASN A 710 23.48 -9.13 21.56
C ASN A 710 23.47 -8.87 23.07
N VAL A 711 24.52 -9.27 23.79
CA VAL A 711 24.60 -9.24 25.27
C VAL A 711 25.80 -8.40 25.71
N ASP A 712 25.66 -7.70 26.83
CA ASP A 712 26.74 -6.91 27.42
C ASP A 712 27.90 -7.83 27.90
N GLY A 713 29.08 -7.29 27.84
CA GLY A 713 30.32 -7.95 28.27
C GLY A 713 31.45 -7.86 27.25
N GLY A 714 31.19 -8.24 25.99
CA GLY A 714 32.21 -8.19 24.93
C GLY A 714 31.87 -7.32 23.75
N ARG A 715 30.60 -6.90 23.60
CA ARG A 715 30.19 -6.00 22.53
C ARG A 715 30.67 -4.57 22.71
N CYS A 716 30.81 -3.82 21.63
CA CYS A 716 31.08 -2.39 21.68
C CYS A 716 29.94 -1.67 22.40
N GLU A 717 30.28 -0.80 23.35
CA GLU A 717 29.30 -0.08 24.19
C GLU A 717 28.63 1.06 23.42
N VAL A 718 29.32 1.70 22.46
CA VAL A 718 28.83 2.83 21.68
C VAL A 718 27.73 2.36 20.70
N CYS A 719 28.04 1.40 19.82
CA CYS A 719 27.05 0.88 18.87
C CYS A 719 26.23 -0.30 19.42
N LYS A 720 26.44 -0.71 20.68
CA LYS A 720 25.76 -1.83 21.32
C LYS A 720 25.78 -3.12 20.50
N GLY A 721 26.86 -3.35 19.75
CA GLY A 721 27.07 -4.52 18.91
C GLY A 721 26.47 -4.46 17.52
N GLU A 722 25.97 -3.30 17.05
CA GLU A 722 25.44 -3.13 15.70
C GLU A 722 26.53 -2.91 14.63
N GLY A 723 27.66 -2.34 15.06
CA GLY A 723 28.76 -1.93 14.15
C GLY A 723 28.54 -0.56 13.54
N GLU A 724 27.31 -0.07 13.55
CA GLU A 724 26.86 1.20 12.98
C GLU A 724 26.11 2.02 14.03
N VAL A 725 26.06 3.32 13.84
CA VAL A 725 25.22 4.24 14.61
C VAL A 725 24.17 4.81 13.69
N THR A 726 22.91 4.61 14.01
CA THR A 726 21.78 5.13 13.22
C THR A 726 21.40 6.51 13.74
N ILE A 727 21.35 7.48 12.83
CA ILE A 727 20.84 8.82 13.09
C ILE A 727 19.43 8.88 12.48
N GLU A 728 18.41 8.92 13.34
CA GLU A 728 17.03 9.05 12.91
C GLU A 728 16.75 10.45 12.37
N MET A 729 16.24 10.55 11.16
CA MET A 729 15.90 11.79 10.47
C MET A 729 14.39 11.95 10.39
N GLN A 730 13.83 13.03 10.94
CA GLN A 730 12.37 13.23 11.00
C GLN A 730 11.67 13.30 9.64
N PHE A 731 12.37 13.70 8.58
CA PHE A 731 11.79 13.94 7.24
C PHE A 731 12.53 13.23 6.10
N MET A 732 13.55 12.45 6.39
CA MET A 732 14.39 11.73 5.42
C MET A 732 14.66 10.32 5.90
N ALA A 733 15.22 9.46 5.04
CA ALA A 733 15.68 8.14 5.43
C ALA A 733 16.78 8.25 6.50
N ASP A 734 16.78 7.34 7.48
CA ASP A 734 17.77 7.27 8.52
C ASP A 734 19.18 7.12 7.93
N VAL A 735 20.15 7.80 8.55
CA VAL A 735 21.55 7.72 8.13
C VAL A 735 22.29 6.73 9.02
N HIS A 736 22.93 5.75 8.40
CA HIS A 736 23.76 4.75 9.07
C HIS A 736 25.24 5.11 8.93
N LEU A 737 25.90 5.34 10.04
CA LEU A 737 27.34 5.67 10.09
C LEU A 737 28.10 4.52 10.74
N THR A 738 29.26 4.16 10.18
CA THR A 738 30.15 3.19 10.81
C THR A 738 30.56 3.67 12.20
N CYS A 739 30.43 2.83 13.20
CA CYS A 739 30.80 3.17 14.58
C CYS A 739 32.30 3.46 14.68
N GLU A 740 32.69 4.68 15.02
CA GLU A 740 34.08 5.09 15.14
C GLU A 740 34.82 4.34 16.27
N ALA A 741 34.13 4.06 17.37
CA ALA A 741 34.72 3.41 18.55
C ALA A 741 35.21 1.96 18.26
N CYS A 742 34.48 1.20 17.45
CA CYS A 742 34.89 -0.17 17.09
C CYS A 742 35.31 -0.32 15.62
N GLY A 743 35.24 0.74 14.81
CA GLY A 743 35.56 0.67 13.40
C GLY A 743 34.66 -0.33 12.63
N GLY A 744 33.39 -0.47 13.01
CA GLY A 744 32.44 -1.42 12.41
C GLY A 744 32.54 -2.85 12.96
N LYS A 745 33.51 -3.17 13.81
CA LYS A 745 33.84 -4.53 14.26
C LYS A 745 32.93 -5.12 15.34
N ARG A 746 31.97 -4.37 15.84
CA ARG A 746 30.92 -4.79 16.79
C ARG A 746 31.38 -5.16 18.20
N PHE A 747 32.67 -5.53 18.42
CA PHE A 747 33.23 -6.02 19.65
C PHE A 747 34.30 -5.08 20.26
N LYS A 748 34.60 -5.25 21.54
CA LYS A 748 35.73 -4.63 22.23
C LYS A 748 37.05 -5.19 21.70
N LYS A 749 38.11 -4.37 21.76
CA LYS A 749 39.45 -4.77 21.27
C LYS A 749 39.96 -6.04 21.93
N GLU A 750 39.76 -6.19 23.23
CA GLU A 750 40.20 -7.36 24.01
C GLU A 750 39.55 -8.67 23.55
N VAL A 751 38.30 -8.63 23.06
CA VAL A 751 37.59 -9.78 22.50
C VAL A 751 38.16 -10.15 21.14
N LEU A 752 38.51 -9.15 20.32
CA LEU A 752 39.09 -9.33 18.99
C LEU A 752 40.51 -9.91 18.99
N GLU A 753 41.20 -9.85 20.13
CA GLU A 753 42.54 -10.47 20.29
C GLU A 753 42.47 -12.01 20.41
N VAL A 754 41.27 -12.55 20.73
CA VAL A 754 41.06 -14.01 20.77
C VAL A 754 40.97 -14.57 19.38
N MET A 755 41.93 -15.45 19.02
CA MET A 755 42.02 -16.03 17.67
C MET A 755 41.68 -17.52 17.69
N TYR A 756 41.01 -17.98 16.65
CA TYR A 756 40.87 -19.39 16.30
C TYR A 756 41.43 -19.60 14.89
N GLU A 757 42.48 -20.40 14.76
CA GLU A 757 43.15 -20.73 13.50
C GLU A 757 43.44 -19.48 12.64
N GLY A 758 43.94 -18.42 13.28
CA GLY A 758 44.34 -17.19 12.61
C GLY A 758 43.20 -16.19 12.32
N LYS A 759 41.95 -16.47 12.72
CA LYS A 759 40.82 -15.58 12.58
C LYS A 759 40.24 -15.19 13.93
N ASN A 760 39.94 -13.92 14.14
CA ASN A 760 39.13 -13.45 15.26
C ASN A 760 37.62 -13.58 14.95
N ILE A 761 36.76 -13.23 15.92
CA ILE A 761 35.32 -13.37 15.75
C ILE A 761 34.77 -12.43 14.64
N ASP A 762 35.32 -11.24 14.47
CA ASP A 762 34.88 -10.31 13.43
C ASP A 762 35.33 -10.79 12.02
N ASP A 763 36.60 -11.27 11.91
CA ASP A 763 37.09 -11.86 10.65
C ASP A 763 36.19 -13.00 10.20
N LEU A 764 35.75 -13.84 11.16
CA LEU A 764 34.86 -14.95 10.88
C LEU A 764 33.46 -14.48 10.46
N LEU A 765 32.90 -13.45 11.12
CA LEU A 765 31.59 -12.89 10.75
C LEU A 765 31.60 -12.29 9.32
N ASN A 766 32.74 -11.76 8.89
CA ASN A 766 32.93 -11.21 7.55
C ASN A 766 33.31 -12.28 6.49
N THR A 767 33.48 -13.53 6.88
CA THR A 767 33.73 -14.64 5.96
C THR A 767 32.42 -15.07 5.28
N THR A 768 32.50 -15.43 3.98
CA THR A 768 31.34 -15.96 3.24
C THR A 768 30.92 -17.34 3.78
N ILE A 769 29.68 -17.74 3.54
CA ILE A 769 29.18 -19.06 3.94
C ILE A 769 30.01 -20.19 3.30
N ASP A 770 30.36 -20.05 1.99
CA ASP A 770 31.16 -21.04 1.27
C ASP A 770 32.56 -21.20 1.91
N ASP A 771 33.24 -20.07 2.13
CA ASP A 771 34.56 -20.08 2.77
C ASP A 771 34.51 -20.57 4.21
N ALA A 772 33.43 -20.25 4.94
CA ALA A 772 33.24 -20.70 6.31
C ALA A 772 33.02 -22.22 6.40
N VAL A 773 32.22 -22.79 5.51
CA VAL A 773 32.00 -24.23 5.42
C VAL A 773 33.35 -24.95 5.15
N ALA A 774 34.12 -24.49 4.17
CA ALA A 774 35.42 -25.01 3.86
C ALA A 774 36.42 -24.89 5.03
N PHE A 775 36.43 -23.71 5.68
CA PHE A 775 37.26 -23.43 6.86
C PHE A 775 36.95 -24.39 8.03
N PHE A 776 35.67 -24.55 8.40
CA PHE A 776 35.29 -25.42 9.50
C PHE A 776 35.47 -26.90 9.20
N GLN A 777 35.30 -27.35 7.93
CA GLN A 777 35.61 -28.69 7.50
C GLN A 777 37.13 -28.99 7.63
N LYS A 778 37.98 -28.09 7.15
CA LYS A 778 39.44 -28.16 7.24
C LYS A 778 39.93 -28.32 8.71
N HIS A 779 39.29 -27.60 9.65
CA HIS A 779 39.66 -27.58 11.06
C HIS A 779 38.81 -28.56 11.90
N LYS A 780 38.16 -29.54 11.28
CA LYS A 780 37.41 -30.64 11.91
C LYS A 780 36.24 -30.15 12.82
N GLN A 781 35.68 -29.00 12.54
CA GLN A 781 34.46 -28.49 13.19
C GLN A 781 33.21 -28.88 12.38
N THR A 782 33.03 -30.22 12.22
CA THR A 782 31.97 -30.79 11.35
C THR A 782 30.58 -30.32 11.73
N LYS A 783 30.28 -30.23 13.04
CA LYS A 783 28.97 -29.75 13.54
C LYS A 783 28.60 -28.35 13.06
N ILE A 784 29.57 -27.43 13.03
CA ILE A 784 29.34 -26.06 12.55
C ILE A 784 29.18 -26.09 11.03
N ALA A 785 30.04 -26.82 10.32
CA ALA A 785 29.96 -26.94 8.86
C ALA A 785 28.62 -27.55 8.41
N GLU A 786 28.12 -28.59 9.08
CA GLU A 786 26.82 -29.21 8.79
C GLU A 786 25.64 -28.26 9.02
N LYS A 787 25.69 -27.42 10.05
CA LYS A 787 24.67 -26.38 10.26
C LYS A 787 24.68 -25.28 9.19
N LEU A 788 25.85 -24.96 8.63
CA LEU A 788 26.00 -23.96 7.57
C LEU A 788 25.65 -24.51 6.17
N LYS A 789 25.81 -25.83 5.94
CA LYS A 789 25.59 -26.47 4.66
C LYS A 789 24.23 -26.16 4.00
N PRO A 790 23.08 -26.17 4.72
CA PRO A 790 21.80 -25.81 4.12
C PRO A 790 21.75 -24.40 3.54
N LEU A 791 22.49 -23.43 4.07
CA LEU A 791 22.59 -22.09 3.50
C LEU A 791 23.34 -22.10 2.14
N GLN A 792 24.35 -22.96 2.01
CA GLN A 792 25.07 -23.17 0.76
C GLN A 792 24.16 -23.84 -0.27
N ASP A 793 23.40 -24.88 0.14
CA ASP A 793 22.53 -25.66 -0.73
C ASP A 793 21.39 -24.81 -1.33
N VAL A 794 20.86 -23.81 -0.60
CA VAL A 794 19.87 -22.85 -1.12
C VAL A 794 20.49 -21.72 -1.95
N GLY A 795 21.79 -21.77 -2.26
CA GLY A 795 22.48 -20.80 -3.10
C GLY A 795 22.87 -19.49 -2.41
N LEU A 796 23.05 -19.49 -1.08
CA LEU A 796 23.48 -18.32 -0.29
C LEU A 796 24.96 -18.37 0.10
N GLY A 797 25.77 -19.17 -0.57
CA GLY A 797 27.18 -19.35 -0.27
C GLY A 797 28.00 -18.05 -0.27
N TYR A 798 27.61 -17.07 -1.05
CA TYR A 798 28.25 -15.76 -1.16
C TYR A 798 27.95 -14.80 -0.01
N VAL A 799 26.88 -15.03 0.77
CA VAL A 799 26.46 -14.17 1.89
C VAL A 799 27.46 -14.33 3.03
N THR A 800 27.81 -13.22 3.71
CA THR A 800 28.69 -13.30 4.88
C THR A 800 27.93 -13.77 6.11
N LEU A 801 28.65 -14.50 7.00
CA LEU A 801 28.03 -15.05 8.22
C LEU A 801 27.35 -14.01 9.10
N GLY A 802 27.95 -12.83 9.21
CA GLY A 802 27.47 -11.70 10.04
C GLY A 802 26.67 -10.65 9.29
N GLN A 803 26.24 -10.87 8.05
CA GLN A 803 25.46 -9.92 7.27
C GLN A 803 24.16 -9.54 7.98
N SER A 804 23.90 -8.24 8.15
CA SER A 804 22.70 -7.76 8.82
C SER A 804 21.44 -8.12 8.02
N SER A 805 20.36 -8.47 8.72
CA SER A 805 19.05 -8.75 8.10
C SER A 805 18.49 -7.56 7.32
N SER A 806 18.87 -6.32 7.68
CA SER A 806 18.45 -5.09 6.99
C SER A 806 19.09 -4.92 5.61
N THR A 807 20.25 -5.57 5.37
CA THR A 807 20.98 -5.51 4.10
C THR A 807 20.68 -6.69 3.17
N LEU A 808 19.93 -7.68 3.66
CA LEU A 808 19.49 -8.82 2.85
C LEU A 808 18.32 -8.43 1.95
N SER A 809 18.31 -8.93 0.73
CA SER A 809 17.14 -8.86 -0.14
C SER A 809 16.00 -9.75 0.41
N GLY A 810 14.75 -9.47 0.00
CA GLY A 810 13.61 -10.31 0.41
C GLY A 810 13.77 -11.77 0.03
N GLY A 811 14.31 -12.06 -1.16
CA GLY A 811 14.59 -13.41 -1.61
C GLY A 811 15.72 -14.11 -0.82
N GLU A 812 16.77 -13.38 -0.42
CA GLU A 812 17.82 -13.92 0.47
C GLU A 812 17.26 -14.27 1.85
N ALA A 813 16.45 -13.38 2.43
CA ALA A 813 15.78 -13.63 3.73
C ALA A 813 14.90 -14.88 3.66
N GLN A 814 14.15 -15.06 2.58
CA GLN A 814 13.30 -16.22 2.35
C GLN A 814 14.10 -17.52 2.22
N ARG A 815 15.21 -17.49 1.50
CA ARG A 815 16.10 -18.65 1.36
C ARG A 815 16.80 -19.03 2.68
N ILE A 816 17.11 -18.05 3.56
CA ILE A 816 17.61 -18.34 4.90
C ILE A 816 16.55 -19.06 5.75
N LYS A 817 15.27 -18.62 5.64
CA LYS A 817 14.16 -19.31 6.29
C LYS A 817 14.06 -20.76 5.78
N LEU A 818 14.11 -20.97 4.46
CA LEU A 818 14.10 -22.30 3.85
C LEU A 818 15.27 -23.17 4.35
N ALA A 819 16.49 -22.64 4.39
CA ALA A 819 17.66 -23.34 4.91
C ALA A 819 17.49 -23.81 6.37
N SER A 820 16.83 -23.00 7.21
CA SER A 820 16.55 -23.36 8.60
C SER A 820 15.62 -24.57 8.75
N PHE A 821 14.68 -24.75 7.82
CA PHE A 821 13.80 -25.92 7.78
C PHE A 821 14.54 -27.16 7.26
N LEU A 822 15.38 -27.01 6.24
CA LEU A 822 16.21 -28.11 5.73
C LEU A 822 17.16 -28.64 6.79
N SER A 823 17.65 -27.78 7.72
CA SER A 823 18.54 -28.18 8.81
C SER A 823 17.85 -28.95 9.93
N LYS A 824 16.52 -28.85 10.10
CA LYS A 824 15.70 -29.55 11.12
C LYS A 824 15.27 -30.96 10.69
N SER A 825 15.87 -31.54 9.70
CA SER A 825 15.35 -32.60 8.84
C SER A 825 15.21 -34.01 9.41
N ASP A 826 15.40 -34.24 10.72
CA ASP A 826 15.25 -35.55 11.35
C ASP A 826 13.86 -35.79 12.01
N SER A 827 12.93 -34.81 11.87
CA SER A 827 11.58 -34.98 12.40
C SER A 827 10.70 -35.75 11.39
N LYS A 828 10.01 -36.79 11.86
CA LYS A 828 8.98 -37.52 11.09
C LYS A 828 7.69 -36.69 10.90
N GLU A 829 7.74 -35.40 11.20
CA GLU A 829 6.61 -34.48 11.15
C GLU A 829 6.31 -34.05 9.72
N LYS A 830 5.07 -34.22 9.28
CA LYS A 830 4.60 -33.73 7.99
C LYS A 830 4.23 -32.24 8.12
N VAL A 831 4.91 -31.40 7.37
CA VAL A 831 4.73 -29.96 7.35
C VAL A 831 4.19 -29.52 6.01
N LEU A 832 3.24 -28.59 6.01
CA LEU A 832 2.86 -27.85 4.81
C LEU A 832 3.65 -26.54 4.75
N PHE A 833 4.52 -26.42 3.73
CA PHE A 833 5.24 -25.19 3.46
C PHE A 833 4.49 -24.34 2.42
N ILE A 834 4.32 -23.07 2.71
CA ILE A 834 3.72 -22.10 1.80
C ILE A 834 4.75 -21.00 1.52
N PHE A 835 5.11 -20.82 0.26
CA PHE A 835 6.06 -19.79 -0.17
C PHE A 835 5.35 -18.70 -0.97
N ASP A 836 5.68 -17.45 -0.69
CA ASP A 836 5.14 -16.28 -1.40
C ASP A 836 6.23 -15.69 -2.32
N GLU A 837 6.08 -15.90 -3.63
CA GLU A 837 6.98 -15.43 -4.71
C GLU A 837 8.48 -15.73 -4.46
N PRO A 838 8.89 -17.00 -4.26
CA PRO A 838 10.25 -17.32 -3.86
C PRO A 838 11.30 -17.13 -4.97
N THR A 839 10.91 -16.92 -6.24
CA THR A 839 11.83 -16.67 -7.34
C THR A 839 12.20 -15.20 -7.52
N THR A 840 11.68 -14.33 -6.64
CA THR A 840 11.94 -12.89 -6.66
C THR A 840 13.44 -12.59 -6.64
N GLY A 841 13.93 -11.83 -7.62
CA GLY A 841 15.34 -11.43 -7.72
C GLY A 841 16.32 -12.57 -8.04
N LEU A 842 15.83 -13.70 -8.52
CA LEU A 842 16.67 -14.84 -8.84
C LEU A 842 16.99 -14.95 -10.34
N HIS A 843 18.26 -15.17 -10.62
CA HIS A 843 18.71 -15.61 -11.93
C HIS A 843 18.27 -17.06 -12.18
N PHE A 844 18.13 -17.51 -13.43
CA PHE A 844 17.75 -18.87 -13.83
C PHE A 844 18.54 -19.97 -13.11
N HIS A 845 19.83 -19.77 -12.91
CA HIS A 845 20.69 -20.70 -12.17
C HIS A 845 20.28 -20.83 -10.69
N ASP A 846 19.90 -19.73 -10.06
CA ASP A 846 19.47 -19.72 -8.66
C ASP A 846 18.06 -20.32 -8.50
N ILE A 847 17.18 -20.14 -9.49
CA ILE A 847 15.85 -20.80 -9.55
C ILE A 847 16.03 -22.32 -9.58
N ARG A 848 17.01 -22.85 -10.33
CA ARG A 848 17.31 -24.29 -10.34
C ARG A 848 17.67 -24.79 -8.94
N LYS A 849 18.60 -24.12 -8.22
CA LYS A 849 18.99 -24.48 -6.86
C LYS A 849 17.81 -24.43 -5.87
N LEU A 850 16.97 -23.43 -6.04
CA LEU A 850 15.74 -23.31 -5.24
C LEU A 850 14.81 -24.51 -5.50
N LEU A 851 14.58 -24.88 -6.75
CA LEU A 851 13.77 -26.04 -7.13
C LEU A 851 14.33 -27.33 -6.52
N ASP A 852 15.65 -27.56 -6.60
CA ASP A 852 16.30 -28.72 -5.99
C ASP A 852 16.04 -28.78 -4.47
N SER A 853 16.09 -27.63 -3.80
CA SER A 853 15.81 -27.52 -2.35
C SER A 853 14.33 -27.81 -2.02
N LEU A 854 13.39 -27.34 -2.84
CA LEU A 854 11.97 -27.62 -2.68
C LEU A 854 11.64 -29.10 -2.94
N GLN A 855 12.29 -29.70 -3.95
CA GLN A 855 12.17 -31.13 -4.23
C GLN A 855 12.67 -31.97 -3.04
N ALA A 856 13.80 -31.58 -2.43
CA ALA A 856 14.31 -32.24 -1.22
C ALA A 856 13.32 -32.22 -0.03
N LEU A 857 12.53 -31.13 0.13
CA LEU A 857 11.46 -31.09 1.13
C LEU A 857 10.35 -32.10 0.81
N ILE A 858 9.94 -32.19 -0.46
CA ILE A 858 8.87 -33.10 -0.89
C ILE A 858 9.31 -34.55 -0.74
N GLU A 859 10.55 -34.90 -1.07
CA GLU A 859 11.13 -36.24 -0.91
C GLU A 859 11.17 -36.69 0.55
N LYS A 860 11.26 -35.73 1.49
CA LYS A 860 11.13 -35.98 2.94
C LYS A 860 9.68 -36.16 3.41
N GLY A 861 8.71 -36.07 2.51
CA GLY A 861 7.27 -36.27 2.80
C GLY A 861 6.53 -35.00 3.21
N HIS A 862 7.09 -33.82 2.94
CA HIS A 862 6.39 -32.54 3.15
C HIS A 862 5.57 -32.14 1.93
N SER A 863 4.62 -31.25 2.15
CA SER A 863 3.81 -30.63 1.07
C SER A 863 4.30 -29.20 0.82
N VAL A 864 4.34 -28.78 -0.44
CA VAL A 864 4.82 -27.45 -0.82
C VAL A 864 3.79 -26.75 -1.69
N ILE A 865 3.33 -25.57 -1.26
CA ILE A 865 2.47 -24.67 -2.03
C ILE A 865 3.24 -23.37 -2.27
N ILE A 866 3.22 -22.90 -3.52
CA ILE A 866 3.95 -21.69 -3.92
C ILE A 866 2.98 -20.75 -4.62
N ILE A 867 2.97 -19.48 -4.23
CA ILE A 867 2.34 -18.41 -5.01
C ILE A 867 3.40 -17.90 -5.97
N GLU A 868 3.17 -18.03 -7.28
CA GLU A 868 4.22 -17.70 -8.26
C GLU A 868 3.67 -17.27 -9.64
N HIS A 869 4.53 -16.49 -10.33
CA HIS A 869 4.32 -16.05 -11.72
C HIS A 869 5.41 -16.52 -12.67
N ASN A 870 6.55 -16.95 -12.13
CA ASN A 870 7.69 -17.39 -12.92
C ASN A 870 7.36 -18.66 -13.72
N THR A 871 7.51 -18.59 -15.04
CA THR A 871 7.15 -19.68 -15.96
C THR A 871 7.95 -20.96 -15.74
N GLU A 872 9.22 -20.86 -15.36
CA GLU A 872 10.09 -22.03 -15.10
C GLU A 872 9.64 -22.76 -13.81
N MET A 873 9.25 -22.01 -12.79
CA MET A 873 8.69 -22.59 -11.56
C MET A 873 7.36 -23.29 -11.85
N ILE A 874 6.46 -22.63 -12.62
CA ILE A 874 5.16 -23.20 -13.00
C ILE A 874 5.35 -24.48 -13.84
N LYS A 875 6.27 -24.49 -14.83
CA LYS A 875 6.60 -25.68 -15.62
C LYS A 875 7.12 -26.84 -14.78
N SER A 876 7.78 -26.56 -13.66
CA SER A 876 8.36 -27.56 -12.77
C SER A 876 7.37 -28.09 -11.71
N ALA A 877 6.17 -27.50 -11.59
CA ALA A 877 5.14 -27.90 -10.63
C ALA A 877 4.48 -29.25 -10.98
N ASP A 878 4.05 -29.99 -9.97
CA ASP A 878 3.21 -31.19 -10.17
C ASP A 878 1.76 -30.80 -10.41
N TYR A 879 1.27 -29.73 -9.77
CA TYR A 879 -0.10 -29.23 -9.87
C TYR A 879 -0.14 -27.71 -9.87
N VAL A 880 -1.03 -27.14 -10.65
CA VAL A 880 -1.21 -25.69 -10.80
C VAL A 880 -2.65 -25.30 -10.54
N ILE A 881 -2.84 -24.22 -9.82
CA ILE A 881 -4.13 -23.58 -9.56
C ILE A 881 -4.06 -22.18 -10.16
N ASP A 882 -4.82 -21.92 -11.23
CA ASP A 882 -4.82 -20.65 -11.96
C ASP A 882 -6.06 -19.83 -11.62
N LEU A 883 -5.85 -18.63 -11.07
CA LEU A 883 -6.89 -17.68 -10.69
C LEU A 883 -6.95 -16.52 -11.69
N GLY A 884 -8.14 -16.06 -11.99
CA GLY A 884 -8.36 -14.98 -12.94
C GLY A 884 -9.83 -14.58 -13.07
N LEU A 885 -10.28 -14.17 -14.27
CA LEU A 885 -9.50 -13.88 -15.48
C LEU A 885 -8.65 -12.59 -15.34
N GLU A 886 -9.24 -11.58 -14.71
CA GLU A 886 -8.65 -10.25 -14.52
C GLU A 886 -8.28 -10.03 -13.04
N GLY A 887 -7.76 -8.85 -12.72
CA GLY A 887 -7.50 -8.41 -11.35
C GLY A 887 -8.70 -7.68 -10.73
N GLY A 888 -8.64 -7.44 -9.40
CA GLY A 888 -9.63 -6.67 -8.66
C GLY A 888 -11.03 -7.28 -8.68
N ALA A 889 -12.06 -6.45 -8.85
CA ALA A 889 -13.46 -6.88 -8.85
C ALA A 889 -13.82 -7.87 -9.97
N LYS A 890 -13.10 -7.84 -11.09
CA LYS A 890 -13.28 -8.75 -12.23
C LYS A 890 -12.51 -10.06 -12.08
N GLY A 891 -11.65 -10.17 -11.06
CA GLY A 891 -10.90 -11.38 -10.72
C GLY A 891 -11.64 -12.29 -9.76
N GLY A 892 -10.90 -13.17 -9.09
CA GLY A 892 -11.40 -14.03 -8.02
C GLY A 892 -12.12 -15.31 -8.47
N ASN A 893 -12.04 -15.65 -9.75
CA ASN A 893 -12.55 -16.90 -10.30
C ASN A 893 -11.43 -17.95 -10.38
N LEU A 894 -11.79 -19.23 -10.23
CA LEU A 894 -10.93 -20.35 -10.55
C LEU A 894 -11.01 -20.61 -12.06
N VAL A 895 -9.91 -20.32 -12.78
CA VAL A 895 -9.87 -20.44 -14.25
C VAL A 895 -9.57 -21.87 -14.67
N ALA A 896 -8.56 -22.47 -14.05
CA ALA A 896 -8.12 -23.82 -14.35
C ALA A 896 -7.36 -24.45 -13.18
N THR A 897 -7.42 -25.77 -13.06
CA THR A 897 -6.57 -26.57 -12.16
C THR A 897 -6.09 -27.81 -12.90
N GLY A 898 -4.92 -28.30 -12.57
CA GLY A 898 -4.35 -29.49 -13.17
C GLY A 898 -2.84 -29.41 -13.33
N THR A 899 -2.27 -30.29 -14.16
CA THR A 899 -0.85 -30.24 -14.50
C THR A 899 -0.52 -29.01 -15.38
N PRO A 900 0.74 -28.55 -15.42
CA PRO A 900 1.14 -27.47 -16.33
C PRO A 900 0.73 -27.69 -17.78
N GLU A 901 0.74 -28.96 -18.24
CA GLU A 901 0.35 -29.36 -19.59
C GLU A 901 -1.16 -29.16 -19.84
N GLU A 902 -1.99 -29.38 -18.83
CA GLU A 902 -3.44 -29.15 -18.88
C GLU A 902 -3.76 -27.65 -18.87
N ILE A 903 -3.06 -26.87 -18.03
CA ILE A 903 -3.19 -25.41 -18.00
C ILE A 903 -2.80 -24.79 -19.35
N ALA A 904 -1.71 -25.26 -19.98
CA ALA A 904 -1.26 -24.76 -21.29
C ALA A 904 -2.28 -25.00 -22.42
N LYS A 905 -3.17 -26.01 -22.29
CA LYS A 905 -4.24 -26.30 -23.25
C LYS A 905 -5.48 -25.44 -23.03
N ASN A 906 -5.63 -24.81 -21.86
CA ASN A 906 -6.80 -24.02 -21.54
C ASN A 906 -6.71 -22.62 -22.19
N LYS A 907 -7.56 -22.37 -23.19
CA LYS A 907 -7.62 -21.10 -23.94
C LYS A 907 -8.01 -19.89 -23.10
N GLN A 908 -8.69 -20.07 -21.99
CA GLN A 908 -9.10 -18.98 -21.08
C GLN A 908 -7.97 -18.57 -20.13
N SER A 909 -7.01 -19.47 -19.87
CA SER A 909 -5.87 -19.20 -18.99
C SER A 909 -4.86 -18.27 -19.66
N TYR A 910 -4.65 -17.10 -19.05
CA TYR A 910 -3.54 -16.24 -19.44
C TYR A 910 -2.19 -16.91 -19.15
N THR A 911 -2.06 -17.53 -17.98
CA THR A 911 -0.87 -18.31 -17.61
C THR A 911 -0.57 -19.39 -18.67
N GLY A 912 -1.59 -20.13 -19.10
CA GLY A 912 -1.45 -21.18 -20.12
C GLY A 912 -0.88 -20.70 -21.46
N LYS A 913 -1.21 -19.46 -21.87
CA LYS A 913 -0.68 -18.86 -23.12
C LYS A 913 0.83 -18.63 -23.09
N TYR A 914 1.39 -18.36 -21.91
CA TYR A 914 2.83 -18.10 -21.72
C TYR A 914 3.62 -19.38 -21.37
N LEU A 915 2.95 -20.49 -21.03
CA LEU A 915 3.60 -21.77 -20.77
C LEU A 915 4.01 -22.43 -22.10
N LYS A 916 5.19 -22.07 -22.60
CA LYS A 916 5.81 -22.78 -23.74
C LYS A 916 6.37 -24.11 -23.21
N LEU A 917 5.58 -25.15 -23.24
CA LEU A 917 6.03 -26.51 -22.96
C LEU A 917 6.57 -27.08 -24.30
N LYS A 918 7.88 -27.33 -24.33
CA LYS A 918 8.54 -28.02 -25.47
C LYS A 918 8.32 -29.52 -25.37
#